data_93ed026efba919f7a776e665e5835c60
#
_entry.id   93ed026efba919f7a776e665e5835c60
#
_cell.length_a   1.000
_cell.length_b   1.000
_cell.length_c   1.000
_cell.angle_alpha   90.00
_cell.angle_beta   90.00
_cell.angle_gamma   90.00
#
_symmetry.space_group_name_H-M   'P 1'
#
loop_
_entity.id
_entity.type
_entity.pdbx_description
1 polymer ?
#
loop_
_entity_poly.entity_id
_entity_poly.type
_entity_poly.pdbx_seq_one_letter_code
_entity_poly.pdbx_strand_id
1 'polypeptide(L)'
;MTERLTRIKDRLFQEYYEKKEWWGDNLSIFDDDPSLVEKPLPVRKALAVQKVAREMPIEIKDHELIVGVPTMSSVGFGHTFPRYETDEEAEAAAKVSLNRKSVWGHHNPYYQKILDKGLNAIVEEAKSFLDKTSDDEEKRTFYESVITALPAAEILASRYGALAEYLAGEAETEEREREFKVMAQICRKVPMEPAETFHEALQSVWTVHTILHSTLNYTSIGRVDQYLYPYYKKDIENELITEDVARDLLGSFLVKFNERVQLNNEHIENHFTFGDWSQGGDPDLETTHLKMSNDEAYTYGQSSNHWLQNCIVSGYTPEGEDGTNKISLMVIELVNELELIDPLVSVRLHKDSPEEILDVTARFLAKGGAQPTVFNDDTVVPGMVKHLGIPVEDARDYSNDGCWETLPYGRTEFGYGHIEVLLSLESLLNRGKSLLNGNEIGSDSGDPAELDTWEKFFDAYKRQVRDRLDVAIDNKLTYYDEVPKIAPVPFLSGIMEDCLAKGRDMTQRGARYRLYAPLITGFSHAIDSLAVIKKLVFEEKSLTMERLISALKNNWGGEEQLRQYVMNKVPKYGNDDDYVDSIGVEFLDDYCSYLDEYNQKVDWITFAPGVGTFENYPRLGYVCGASPDGRLAQAALASNYSPSVGMDHNGPTAAVKSSTKFDLERLNDGCPVDLRMSFKHVDNEEEGIDILKSFLRSYVRLGGNILTVTTVETETLKEAQKKPKDYESLRVRLGGLTAYFVQLAKPQQDEYIKRTEHGF
;
A
#
# COMPACT_ATOMS: atom_id res chain seq x y z
N MET A 1 -1.38 25.99 11.16
CA MET A 1 -0.50 25.99 9.97
C MET A 1 0.27 27.31 9.92
N THR A 2 1.57 27.29 9.59
CA THR A 2 2.40 28.49 9.44
C THR A 2 2.10 29.20 8.12
N GLU A 3 2.57 30.47 7.97
CA GLU A 3 2.40 31.21 6.71
C GLU A 3 3.16 30.53 5.56
N ARG A 4 4.35 29.98 5.82
CA ARG A 4 5.15 29.20 4.83
C ARG A 4 4.35 28.01 4.31
N LEU A 5 3.84 27.18 5.19
CA LEU A 5 3.09 25.97 4.81
C LEU A 5 1.78 26.31 4.09
N THR A 6 1.14 27.42 4.42
CA THR A 6 -0.03 27.90 3.68
C THR A 6 0.33 28.22 2.22
N ARG A 7 1.43 28.95 2.00
CA ARG A 7 1.91 29.29 0.65
C ARG A 7 2.32 28.05 -0.16
N ILE A 8 2.99 27.08 0.49
CA ILE A 8 3.37 25.82 -0.14
C ILE A 8 2.12 25.02 -0.54
N LYS A 9 1.11 24.94 0.34
CA LYS A 9 -0.17 24.27 0.04
C LYS A 9 -0.86 24.91 -1.16
N ASP A 10 -1.01 26.24 -1.17
CA ASP A 10 -1.69 26.96 -2.25
C ASP A 10 -0.97 26.73 -3.60
N ARG A 11 0.36 26.77 -3.61
CA ARG A 11 1.17 26.42 -4.79
C ARG A 11 0.93 24.99 -5.23
N LEU A 12 0.97 24.03 -4.32
CA LEU A 12 0.83 22.62 -4.60
C LEU A 12 -0.50 22.31 -5.31
N PHE A 13 -1.62 22.86 -4.80
CA PHE A 13 -2.93 22.67 -5.41
C PHE A 13 -3.04 23.31 -6.79
N GLN A 14 -2.39 24.44 -7.05
CA GLN A 14 -2.31 25.02 -8.39
C GLN A 14 -1.51 24.11 -9.35
N GLU A 15 -0.35 23.62 -8.89
CA GLU A 15 0.53 22.75 -9.68
C GLU A 15 -0.07 21.37 -9.97
N TYR A 16 -1.08 20.91 -9.23
CA TYR A 16 -1.77 19.64 -9.51
C TYR A 16 -2.41 19.60 -10.91
N TYR A 17 -2.78 20.74 -11.48
CA TYR A 17 -3.36 20.83 -12.81
C TYR A 17 -2.33 20.99 -13.92
N GLU A 18 -1.05 21.11 -13.59
CA GLU A 18 0.02 21.18 -14.55
C GLU A 18 0.44 19.79 -15.02
N LYS A 19 0.67 19.63 -16.32
CA LYS A 19 1.20 18.38 -16.87
C LYS A 19 2.58 18.12 -16.29
N LYS A 20 2.76 16.95 -15.65
CA LYS A 20 4.05 16.54 -15.12
C LYS A 20 4.86 15.84 -16.19
N GLU A 21 6.05 16.34 -16.46
CA GLU A 21 6.99 15.69 -17.36
C GLU A 21 7.72 14.52 -16.67
N TRP A 22 7.89 13.44 -17.41
CA TRP A 22 8.61 12.25 -16.97
C TRP A 22 9.94 12.16 -17.70
N TRP A 23 10.99 11.78 -17.00
CA TRP A 23 12.34 11.76 -17.54
C TRP A 23 12.90 10.32 -17.55
N GLY A 24 13.72 10.00 -18.55
CA GLY A 24 14.51 8.77 -18.62
C GLY A 24 13.95 7.66 -19.51
N ASP A 25 12.75 7.85 -20.06
CA ASP A 25 11.99 6.82 -20.76
C ASP A 25 12.73 6.19 -21.96
N ASN A 26 13.32 7.03 -22.78
CA ASN A 26 14.04 6.61 -23.98
C ASN A 26 15.57 6.63 -23.84
N LEU A 27 16.07 6.73 -22.62
CA LEU A 27 17.50 6.76 -22.35
C LEU A 27 18.07 5.38 -22.12
N SER A 28 19.35 5.21 -22.44
CA SER A 28 20.09 3.98 -22.21
C SER A 28 21.50 4.28 -21.68
N ILE A 29 22.02 3.42 -20.83
CA ILE A 29 23.43 3.51 -20.42
C ILE A 29 24.36 3.17 -21.59
N PHE A 30 23.89 2.42 -22.56
CA PHE A 30 24.67 2.02 -23.74
C PHE A 30 24.86 3.16 -24.75
N ASP A 31 24.06 4.24 -24.63
CA ASP A 31 24.25 5.47 -25.42
C ASP A 31 25.56 6.19 -25.01
N ASP A 32 25.93 6.10 -23.75
CA ASP A 32 27.15 6.71 -23.21
C ASP A 32 28.38 5.85 -23.52
N ASP A 33 28.27 4.54 -23.36
CA ASP A 33 29.35 3.57 -23.57
C ASP A 33 28.79 2.20 -23.96
N PRO A 34 28.82 1.82 -25.25
CA PRO A 34 28.35 0.52 -25.72
C PRO A 34 29.07 -0.68 -25.10
N SER A 35 30.30 -0.52 -24.58
CA SER A 35 31.06 -1.63 -23.97
C SER A 35 30.48 -2.06 -22.61
N LEU A 36 29.60 -1.28 -22.02
CA LEU A 36 28.93 -1.62 -20.77
C LEU A 36 28.07 -2.90 -20.87
N VAL A 37 27.74 -3.34 -22.09
CA VAL A 37 27.04 -4.63 -22.30
C VAL A 37 27.83 -5.81 -21.75
N GLU A 38 29.16 -5.73 -21.66
CA GLU A 38 30.03 -6.78 -21.14
C GLU A 38 30.03 -6.86 -19.58
N LYS A 39 29.51 -5.82 -18.91
CA LYS A 39 29.43 -5.82 -17.45
C LYS A 39 28.27 -6.67 -16.94
N PRO A 40 28.41 -7.28 -15.75
CA PRO A 40 27.30 -7.99 -15.11
C PRO A 40 26.06 -7.10 -14.96
N LEU A 41 24.87 -7.68 -15.13
CA LEU A 41 23.58 -6.96 -15.08
C LEU A 41 23.39 -6.15 -13.79
N PRO A 42 23.73 -6.62 -12.55
CA PRO A 42 23.61 -5.79 -11.35
C PRO A 42 24.46 -4.53 -11.38
N VAL A 43 25.66 -4.59 -11.98
CA VAL A 43 26.54 -3.42 -12.15
C VAL A 43 25.96 -2.46 -13.18
N ARG A 44 25.40 -2.97 -14.28
CA ARG A 44 24.70 -2.14 -15.28
C ARG A 44 23.50 -1.43 -14.68
N LYS A 45 22.70 -2.13 -13.85
CA LYS A 45 21.60 -1.52 -13.09
C LYS A 45 22.10 -0.38 -12.19
N ALA A 46 23.20 -0.58 -11.48
CA ALA A 46 23.82 0.44 -10.63
C ALA A 46 24.26 1.69 -11.42
N LEU A 47 24.83 1.48 -12.61
CA LEU A 47 25.19 2.57 -13.52
C LEU A 47 23.97 3.33 -14.04
N ALA A 48 22.86 2.64 -14.28
CA ALA A 48 21.60 3.28 -14.66
C ALA A 48 21.04 4.15 -13.50
N VAL A 49 21.15 3.70 -12.25
CA VAL A 49 20.82 4.51 -11.06
C VAL A 49 21.69 5.78 -11.00
N GLN A 50 22.99 5.68 -11.27
CA GLN A 50 23.87 6.86 -11.35
C GLN A 50 23.48 7.79 -12.52
N LYS A 51 23.06 7.24 -13.67
CA LYS A 51 22.59 8.05 -14.79
C LYS A 51 21.34 8.86 -14.43
N VAL A 52 20.39 8.25 -13.72
CA VAL A 52 19.23 8.98 -13.17
C VAL A 52 19.70 10.14 -12.30
N ALA A 53 20.55 9.90 -11.31
CA ALA A 53 21.05 10.92 -10.39
C ALA A 53 21.82 12.06 -11.10
N ARG A 54 22.56 11.74 -12.16
CA ARG A 54 23.38 12.68 -12.91
C ARG A 54 22.56 13.58 -13.82
N GLU A 55 21.53 13.05 -14.45
CA GLU A 55 20.90 13.68 -15.62
C GLU A 55 19.45 14.12 -15.39
N MET A 56 18.73 13.54 -14.40
CA MET A 56 17.36 13.93 -14.12
C MET A 56 17.23 15.45 -13.90
N PRO A 57 16.13 16.08 -14.34
CA PRO A 57 15.88 17.49 -14.07
C PRO A 57 15.85 17.76 -12.56
N ILE A 58 16.39 18.91 -12.16
CA ILE A 58 16.36 19.38 -10.79
C ILE A 58 15.83 20.80 -10.73
N GLU A 59 15.04 21.10 -9.71
CA GLU A 59 14.52 22.45 -9.41
C GLU A 59 14.41 22.64 -7.91
N ILE A 60 14.45 23.89 -7.46
CA ILE A 60 14.12 24.29 -6.10
C ILE A 60 13.05 25.38 -6.20
N LYS A 61 11.88 25.10 -5.69
CA LYS A 61 10.72 25.99 -5.77
C LYS A 61 10.71 27.01 -4.62
N ASP A 62 9.86 28.03 -4.74
CA ASP A 62 9.69 29.03 -3.69
C ASP A 62 9.20 28.39 -2.38
N HIS A 63 9.73 28.91 -1.29
CA HIS A 63 9.42 28.49 0.09
C HIS A 63 9.88 27.07 0.48
N GLU A 64 10.48 26.29 -0.42
CA GLU A 64 11.01 24.97 -0.09
C GLU A 64 12.19 25.04 0.89
N LEU A 65 12.22 24.08 1.82
CA LEU A 65 13.35 23.86 2.76
C LEU A 65 13.99 22.48 2.53
N ILE A 66 13.28 21.56 1.89
CA ILE A 66 13.75 20.21 1.53
C ILE A 66 13.78 20.11 0.01
N VAL A 67 14.89 19.67 -0.55
CA VAL A 67 15.12 19.61 -1.98
C VAL A 67 15.11 18.18 -2.53
N GLY A 68 14.61 18.01 -3.73
CA GLY A 68 14.54 16.73 -4.42
C GLY A 68 13.15 16.47 -4.98
N VAL A 69 13.06 16.05 -6.26
CA VAL A 69 11.81 15.63 -6.90
C VAL A 69 12.07 14.36 -7.68
N PRO A 70 11.36 13.25 -7.40
CA PRO A 70 11.51 12.02 -8.18
C PRO A 70 10.98 12.20 -9.60
N THR A 71 11.50 11.37 -10.52
CA THR A 71 11.17 11.47 -11.94
C THR A 71 10.12 10.46 -12.40
N MET A 72 9.73 9.55 -11.51
CA MET A 72 8.87 8.43 -11.85
C MET A 72 7.38 8.77 -11.74
N SER A 73 6.55 8.14 -12.58
CA SER A 73 5.10 8.16 -12.42
C SER A 73 4.67 7.32 -11.21
N SER A 74 3.48 7.59 -10.69
CA SER A 74 2.95 7.01 -9.46
C SER A 74 2.93 5.49 -9.43
N VAL A 75 2.56 4.84 -10.51
CA VAL A 75 2.38 3.37 -10.51
C VAL A 75 3.64 2.61 -10.86
N GLY A 76 4.71 3.33 -11.15
CA GLY A 76 6.03 2.75 -11.27
C GLY A 76 6.21 1.69 -12.35
N PHE A 77 5.47 1.72 -13.43
CA PHE A 77 5.56 0.71 -14.48
C PHE A 77 6.80 0.83 -15.39
N GLY A 78 7.85 1.44 -14.90
CA GLY A 78 9.18 1.31 -15.47
C GLY A 78 9.49 2.19 -16.66
N HIS A 79 8.63 3.10 -17.04
CA HIS A 79 8.78 3.91 -18.24
C HIS A 79 9.81 5.03 -18.12
N THR A 80 10.18 5.44 -16.93
CA THR A 80 11.06 6.58 -16.68
C THR A 80 12.44 6.18 -16.18
N PHE A 81 12.87 4.95 -16.43
CA PHE A 81 14.17 4.45 -16.01
C PHE A 81 15.04 4.09 -17.23
N PRO A 82 16.33 4.52 -17.27
CA PRO A 82 17.22 4.24 -18.38
C PRO A 82 17.42 2.73 -18.62
N ARG A 83 17.49 2.34 -19.87
CA ARG A 83 17.75 0.98 -20.27
C ARG A 83 19.16 0.54 -19.83
N TYR A 84 19.25 -0.64 -19.22
CA TYR A 84 20.49 -1.29 -18.79
C TYR A 84 20.56 -2.77 -19.19
N GLU A 85 19.43 -3.32 -19.62
CA GLU A 85 19.30 -4.70 -20.11
C GLU A 85 19.57 -4.82 -21.60
N THR A 86 20.04 -6.00 -22.03
CA THR A 86 20.13 -6.37 -23.46
C THR A 86 18.75 -6.72 -24.02
N ASP A 87 18.66 -6.90 -25.35
CA ASP A 87 17.38 -7.32 -25.96
C ASP A 87 16.95 -8.70 -25.47
N GLU A 88 17.88 -9.66 -25.31
CA GLU A 88 17.59 -10.99 -24.80
C GLU A 88 17.11 -10.96 -23.35
N GLU A 89 17.70 -10.11 -22.51
CA GLU A 89 17.29 -9.94 -21.12
C GLU A 89 15.90 -9.29 -21.03
N ALA A 90 15.61 -8.31 -21.88
CA ALA A 90 14.29 -7.67 -21.95
C ALA A 90 13.20 -8.65 -22.41
N GLU A 91 13.50 -9.49 -23.43
CA GLU A 91 12.60 -10.57 -23.86
C GLU A 91 12.36 -11.61 -22.77
N ALA A 92 13.37 -11.96 -21.98
CA ALA A 92 13.24 -12.87 -20.85
C ALA A 92 12.37 -12.26 -19.75
N ALA A 93 12.56 -10.96 -19.46
CA ALA A 93 11.74 -10.22 -18.50
C ALA A 93 10.25 -10.21 -18.90
N ALA A 94 9.97 -9.94 -20.17
CA ALA A 94 8.60 -9.87 -20.68
C ALA A 94 7.85 -11.21 -20.53
N LYS A 95 8.54 -12.36 -20.65
CA LYS A 95 7.93 -13.70 -20.49
C LYS A 95 7.38 -13.96 -19.09
N VAL A 96 7.91 -13.30 -18.07
CA VAL A 96 7.49 -13.41 -16.67
C VAL A 96 6.86 -12.10 -16.16
N SER A 97 6.41 -11.26 -17.07
CA SER A 97 5.77 -9.97 -16.75
C SER A 97 6.61 -9.04 -15.87
N LEU A 98 7.94 -9.14 -15.98
CA LEU A 98 8.87 -8.23 -15.32
C LEU A 98 9.29 -7.11 -16.26
N ASN A 99 9.61 -5.96 -15.70
CA ASN A 99 10.20 -4.85 -16.42
C ASN A 99 11.52 -4.41 -15.76
N ARG A 100 12.30 -3.60 -16.49
CA ARG A 100 13.65 -3.15 -16.08
C ARG A 100 13.70 -2.45 -14.73
N LYS A 101 12.60 -1.92 -14.28
CA LYS A 101 12.51 -1.09 -13.10
C LYS A 101 12.03 -1.84 -11.87
N SER A 102 11.03 -2.70 -12.03
CA SER A 102 10.29 -3.18 -10.90
C SER A 102 10.78 -4.51 -10.36
N VAL A 103 10.98 -4.47 -9.08
CA VAL A 103 10.74 -5.62 -8.21
C VAL A 103 9.30 -5.46 -7.72
N TRP A 104 8.43 -6.39 -8.08
CA TRP A 104 7.07 -6.40 -7.55
C TRP A 104 7.08 -6.71 -6.07
N GLY A 105 6.53 -5.82 -5.32
CA GLY A 105 6.43 -5.93 -3.89
C GLY A 105 6.52 -4.56 -3.25
N HIS A 106 6.42 -4.55 -1.96
CA HIS A 106 6.49 -3.37 -1.14
C HIS A 106 7.80 -3.36 -0.37
N HIS A 107 8.42 -2.18 -0.22
CA HIS A 107 9.80 -2.08 0.26
C HIS A 107 9.94 -1.05 1.37
N ASN A 108 10.48 -1.48 2.51
CA ASN A 108 10.77 -0.65 3.67
C ASN A 108 12.28 -0.39 3.79
N PRO A 109 12.85 0.63 3.15
CA PRO A 109 14.27 0.96 3.28
C PRO A 109 14.66 1.28 4.72
N TYR A 110 15.85 0.88 5.15
CA TYR A 110 16.30 1.12 6.52
C TYR A 110 16.95 2.50 6.67
N TYR A 111 16.13 3.55 6.72
CA TYR A 111 16.63 4.94 6.81
C TYR A 111 17.41 5.22 8.09
N GLN A 112 17.09 4.57 9.22
CA GLN A 112 17.86 4.71 10.46
C GLN A 112 19.33 4.41 10.25
N LYS A 113 19.68 3.34 9.51
CA LYS A 113 21.06 2.96 9.20
C LYS A 113 21.81 4.08 8.45
N ILE A 114 21.13 4.78 7.55
CA ILE A 114 21.70 5.88 6.78
C ILE A 114 21.93 7.09 7.66
N LEU A 115 20.96 7.43 8.51
CA LEU A 115 21.05 8.56 9.43
C LEU A 115 22.19 8.39 10.43
N ASP A 116 22.38 7.16 10.93
CA ASP A 116 23.40 6.85 11.96
C ASP A 116 24.82 6.74 11.39
N LYS A 117 24.99 6.22 10.17
CA LYS A 117 26.30 5.87 9.61
C LYS A 117 26.74 6.75 8.43
N GLY A 118 25.78 7.27 7.66
CA GLY A 118 26.02 7.82 6.33
C GLY A 118 26.30 6.75 5.28
N LEU A 119 26.07 7.07 4.01
CA LEU A 119 26.29 6.12 2.90
C LEU A 119 27.77 5.81 2.67
N ASN A 120 28.69 6.74 2.98
CA ASN A 120 30.14 6.49 2.89
C ASN A 120 30.57 5.29 3.73
N ALA A 121 30.10 5.20 4.97
CA ALA A 121 30.43 4.06 5.84
C ALA A 121 29.87 2.74 5.29
N ILE A 122 28.70 2.76 4.67
CA ILE A 122 28.10 1.57 4.03
C ILE A 122 28.90 1.14 2.78
N VAL A 123 29.37 2.11 1.99
CA VAL A 123 30.24 1.84 0.83
C VAL A 123 31.57 1.23 1.30
N GLU A 124 32.19 1.76 2.35
CA GLU A 124 33.43 1.21 2.90
C GLU A 124 33.22 -0.21 3.50
N GLU A 125 32.07 -0.46 4.13
CA GLU A 125 31.69 -1.79 4.58
C GLU A 125 31.60 -2.76 3.40
N ALA A 126 30.95 -2.37 2.30
CA ALA A 126 30.86 -3.17 1.07
C ALA A 126 32.23 -3.45 0.44
N LYS A 127 33.13 -2.45 0.39
CA LYS A 127 34.53 -2.61 -0.05
C LYS A 127 35.30 -3.62 0.81
N SER A 128 35.13 -3.52 2.13
CA SER A 128 35.76 -4.46 3.06
C SER A 128 35.29 -5.91 2.87
N PHE A 129 34.03 -6.12 2.52
CA PHE A 129 33.54 -7.45 2.17
C PHE A 129 34.07 -7.90 0.81
N LEU A 130 34.12 -7.02 -0.19
CA LEU A 130 34.68 -7.32 -1.52
C LEU A 130 36.14 -7.79 -1.43
N ASP A 131 36.96 -7.07 -0.65
CA ASP A 131 38.38 -7.42 -0.45
C ASP A 131 38.60 -8.79 0.20
N LYS A 132 37.66 -9.23 1.02
CA LYS A 132 37.69 -10.54 1.69
C LYS A 132 37.10 -11.67 0.83
N THR A 133 36.50 -11.34 -0.31
CA THR A 133 35.81 -12.30 -1.19
C THR A 133 36.68 -12.56 -2.43
N SER A 134 37.45 -13.67 -2.46
CA SER A 134 38.35 -14.00 -3.56
C SER A 134 37.71 -14.87 -4.66
N ASP A 135 36.92 -15.87 -4.28
CA ASP A 135 36.53 -16.99 -5.14
C ASP A 135 35.02 -17.10 -5.40
N ASP A 136 34.23 -16.13 -4.98
CA ASP A 136 32.76 -16.08 -5.16
C ASP A 136 32.40 -14.90 -6.06
N GLU A 137 32.25 -15.17 -7.36
CA GLU A 137 31.98 -14.16 -8.39
C GLU A 137 30.62 -13.49 -8.19
N GLU A 138 29.60 -14.23 -7.70
CA GLU A 138 28.27 -13.66 -7.45
C GLU A 138 28.33 -12.61 -6.33
N LYS A 139 29.01 -12.95 -5.22
CA LYS A 139 29.20 -11.98 -4.13
C LYS A 139 30.03 -10.79 -4.55
N ARG A 140 31.10 -11.02 -5.31
CA ARG A 140 31.91 -9.92 -5.85
C ARG A 140 31.09 -8.97 -6.68
N THR A 141 30.31 -9.50 -7.63
CA THR A 141 29.39 -8.74 -8.49
C THR A 141 28.37 -7.95 -7.66
N PHE A 142 27.82 -8.57 -6.62
CA PHE A 142 26.90 -7.88 -5.71
C PHE A 142 27.57 -6.69 -5.02
N TYR A 143 28.73 -6.88 -4.37
CA TYR A 143 29.42 -5.79 -3.71
C TYR A 143 29.83 -4.68 -4.69
N GLU A 144 30.34 -5.02 -5.86
CA GLU A 144 30.67 -4.05 -6.90
C GLU A 144 29.43 -3.25 -7.34
N SER A 145 28.28 -3.87 -7.44
CA SER A 145 27.03 -3.20 -7.80
C SER A 145 26.58 -2.23 -6.70
N VAL A 146 26.68 -2.60 -5.42
CA VAL A 146 26.36 -1.71 -4.28
C VAL A 146 27.32 -0.53 -4.21
N ILE A 147 28.64 -0.78 -4.31
CA ILE A 147 29.69 0.26 -4.31
C ILE A 147 29.45 1.25 -5.47
N THR A 148 28.93 0.76 -6.60
CA THR A 148 28.61 1.59 -7.75
C THR A 148 27.28 2.36 -7.56
N ALA A 149 26.27 1.75 -6.94
CA ALA A 149 24.93 2.36 -6.85
C ALA A 149 24.83 3.47 -5.80
N LEU A 150 25.37 3.26 -4.59
CA LEU A 150 25.16 4.18 -3.47
C LEU A 150 25.68 5.61 -3.71
N PRO A 151 26.81 5.85 -4.43
CA PRO A 151 27.24 7.20 -4.76
C PRO A 151 26.29 8.01 -5.65
N ALA A 152 25.24 7.40 -6.20
CA ALA A 152 24.19 8.14 -6.90
C ALA A 152 23.54 9.21 -6.02
N ALA A 153 23.42 8.95 -4.71
CA ALA A 153 22.87 9.92 -3.78
C ALA A 153 23.78 11.15 -3.61
N GLU A 154 25.12 10.97 -3.61
CA GLU A 154 26.09 12.08 -3.61
C GLU A 154 25.97 12.92 -4.89
N ILE A 155 25.86 12.26 -6.04
CA ILE A 155 25.73 12.94 -7.34
C ILE A 155 24.49 13.84 -7.32
N LEU A 156 23.34 13.32 -6.88
CA LEU A 156 22.10 14.09 -6.82
C LEU A 156 22.18 15.23 -5.81
N ALA A 157 22.61 14.93 -4.58
CA ALA A 157 22.76 15.92 -3.51
C ALA A 157 23.71 17.06 -3.90
N SER A 158 24.86 16.74 -4.54
CA SER A 158 25.82 17.74 -5.00
C SER A 158 25.22 18.68 -6.06
N ARG A 159 24.39 18.17 -6.96
CA ARG A 159 23.69 18.99 -7.96
C ARG A 159 22.70 19.96 -7.31
N TYR A 160 21.90 19.48 -6.34
CA TYR A 160 21.02 20.34 -5.56
C TYR A 160 21.78 21.35 -4.72
N GLY A 161 22.90 20.96 -4.11
CA GLY A 161 23.78 21.86 -3.38
C GLY A 161 24.32 23.00 -4.26
N ALA A 162 24.76 22.69 -5.47
CA ALA A 162 25.22 23.68 -6.44
C ALA A 162 24.09 24.61 -6.90
N LEU A 163 22.88 24.09 -7.14
CA LEU A 163 21.72 24.90 -7.50
C LEU A 163 21.31 25.82 -6.36
N ALA A 164 21.28 25.33 -5.11
CA ALA A 164 20.97 26.14 -3.95
C ALA A 164 21.99 27.26 -3.74
N GLU A 165 23.30 27.01 -3.96
CA GLU A 165 24.34 28.03 -3.87
C GLU A 165 24.19 29.11 -4.96
N TYR A 166 23.84 28.71 -6.18
CA TYR A 166 23.52 29.64 -7.27
C TYR A 166 22.32 30.53 -6.89
N LEU A 167 21.22 29.93 -6.44
CA LEU A 167 20.00 30.64 -6.03
C LEU A 167 20.21 31.55 -4.82
N ALA A 168 21.16 31.24 -3.94
CA ALA A 168 21.54 32.15 -2.85
C ALA A 168 22.06 33.51 -3.36
N GLY A 169 22.76 33.50 -4.50
CA GLY A 169 23.26 34.73 -5.16
C GLY A 169 22.14 35.55 -5.83
N GLU A 170 21.01 34.94 -6.15
CA GLU A 170 19.86 35.55 -6.83
C GLU A 170 18.68 35.85 -5.85
N ALA A 171 18.85 35.56 -4.55
CA ALA A 171 17.77 35.69 -3.58
C ALA A 171 17.35 37.14 -3.34
N GLU A 172 16.03 37.39 -3.34
CA GLU A 172 15.46 38.73 -3.14
C GLU A 172 15.51 39.19 -1.68
N THR A 173 15.66 38.25 -0.73
CA THR A 173 15.68 38.53 0.72
C THR A 173 16.87 37.87 1.39
N GLU A 174 17.42 38.52 2.44
CA GLU A 174 18.49 37.95 3.27
C GLU A 174 18.09 36.63 3.94
N GLU A 175 16.81 36.47 4.27
CA GLU A 175 16.28 35.24 4.86
C GLU A 175 16.39 34.09 3.85
N ARG A 176 15.90 34.30 2.62
CA ARG A 176 15.95 33.26 1.57
C ARG A 176 17.39 32.94 1.15
N GLU A 177 18.24 33.94 1.09
CA GLU A 177 19.69 33.75 0.87
C GLU A 177 20.29 32.81 1.93
N ARG A 178 19.98 33.02 3.20
CA ARG A 178 20.46 32.15 4.30
C ARG A 178 19.92 30.74 4.17
N GLU A 179 18.62 30.58 3.85
CA GLU A 179 18.00 29.27 3.65
C GLU A 179 18.68 28.48 2.52
N PHE A 180 18.93 29.12 1.36
CA PHE A 180 19.63 28.49 0.27
C PHE A 180 21.08 28.09 0.65
N LYS A 181 21.79 28.91 1.40
CA LYS A 181 23.15 28.57 1.91
C LYS A 181 23.10 27.37 2.84
N VAL A 182 22.09 27.29 3.72
CA VAL A 182 21.90 26.13 4.61
C VAL A 182 21.61 24.87 3.80
N MET A 183 20.67 24.93 2.85
CA MET A 183 20.37 23.80 1.98
C MET A 183 21.62 23.32 1.19
N ALA A 184 22.43 24.26 0.66
CA ALA A 184 23.66 23.92 -0.04
C ALA A 184 24.67 23.19 0.89
N GLN A 185 24.81 23.64 2.15
CA GLN A 185 25.68 22.99 3.13
C GLN A 185 25.18 21.59 3.49
N ILE A 186 23.89 21.44 3.74
CA ILE A 186 23.24 20.16 4.05
C ILE A 186 23.46 19.15 2.91
N CYS A 187 23.18 19.55 1.67
CA CYS A 187 23.35 18.70 0.49
C CYS A 187 24.82 18.27 0.23
N ARG A 188 25.80 19.02 0.72
CA ARG A 188 27.21 18.62 0.63
C ARG A 188 27.62 17.58 1.69
N LYS A 189 26.81 17.41 2.74
CA LYS A 189 27.09 16.51 3.86
C LYS A 189 26.27 15.24 3.77
N VAL A 190 24.95 15.40 3.70
CA VAL A 190 24.05 14.25 3.76
C VAL A 190 23.52 13.89 2.36
N PRO A 191 23.24 12.59 2.07
CA PRO A 191 23.25 11.43 2.97
C PRO A 191 24.60 10.70 3.09
N MET A 192 25.69 11.26 2.57
CA MET A 192 26.98 10.56 2.56
C MET A 192 27.60 10.46 3.96
N GLU A 193 27.45 11.48 4.79
CA GLU A 193 27.84 11.51 6.19
C GLU A 193 26.63 11.36 7.12
N PRO A 194 26.80 10.95 8.39
CA PRO A 194 25.73 10.89 9.37
C PRO A 194 25.02 12.23 9.54
N ALA A 195 23.69 12.19 9.76
CA ALA A 195 22.94 13.38 10.10
C ALA A 195 23.23 13.83 11.55
N GLU A 196 23.27 15.13 11.80
CA GLU A 196 23.47 15.70 13.13
C GLU A 196 22.32 16.59 13.58
N THR A 197 21.53 17.12 12.63
CA THR A 197 20.40 18.02 12.92
C THR A 197 19.12 17.46 12.33
N PHE A 198 17.98 17.98 12.77
CA PHE A 198 16.67 17.59 12.26
C PHE A 198 16.51 17.90 10.77
N HIS A 199 17.01 19.04 10.31
CA HIS A 199 17.00 19.40 8.89
C HIS A 199 17.87 18.44 8.05
N GLU A 200 19.08 18.12 8.53
CA GLU A 200 19.95 17.13 7.87
C GLU A 200 19.29 15.75 7.79
N ALA A 201 18.62 15.30 8.86
CA ALA A 201 17.93 14.02 8.89
C ALA A 201 16.81 13.96 7.85
N LEU A 202 15.95 14.97 7.79
CA LEU A 202 14.88 15.07 6.79
C LEU A 202 15.43 15.08 5.37
N GLN A 203 16.44 15.89 5.08
CA GLN A 203 17.06 15.96 3.75
C GLN A 203 17.77 14.66 3.37
N SER A 204 18.43 14.00 4.31
CA SER A 204 19.10 12.72 4.10
C SER A 204 18.09 11.66 3.65
N VAL A 205 17.00 11.50 4.42
CA VAL A 205 15.91 10.57 4.08
C VAL A 205 15.33 10.90 2.71
N TRP A 206 15.02 12.18 2.45
CA TRP A 206 14.40 12.59 1.20
C TRP A 206 15.30 12.38 -0.02
N THR A 207 16.61 12.68 0.09
CA THR A 207 17.56 12.45 -1.02
C THR A 207 17.61 10.98 -1.41
N VAL A 208 17.73 10.09 -0.41
CA VAL A 208 17.73 8.63 -0.64
C VAL A 208 16.40 8.17 -1.19
N HIS A 209 15.27 8.65 -0.64
CA HIS A 209 13.94 8.32 -1.10
C HIS A 209 13.70 8.76 -2.54
N THR A 210 14.19 9.94 -2.93
CA THR A 210 14.14 10.43 -4.32
C THR A 210 14.83 9.48 -5.29
N ILE A 211 16.02 8.97 -4.95
CA ILE A 211 16.72 7.96 -5.76
C ILE A 211 15.93 6.67 -5.82
N LEU A 212 15.49 6.14 -4.67
CA LEU A 212 14.73 4.90 -4.61
C LEU A 212 13.46 5.01 -5.44
N HIS A 213 12.68 6.06 -5.22
CA HIS A 213 11.41 6.25 -5.91
C HIS A 213 11.57 6.53 -7.42
N SER A 214 12.70 7.08 -7.85
CA SER A 214 13.04 7.24 -9.27
C SER A 214 13.54 5.96 -9.92
N THR A 215 13.83 4.91 -9.16
CA THR A 215 14.47 3.67 -9.64
C THR A 215 13.74 2.38 -9.27
N LEU A 216 12.76 2.45 -8.37
CA LEU A 216 11.96 1.33 -7.87
C LEU A 216 10.48 1.68 -7.81
N ASN A 217 9.64 0.68 -7.58
CA ASN A 217 8.21 0.85 -7.30
C ASN A 217 7.97 0.76 -5.79
N TYR A 218 6.93 1.43 -5.30
CA TYR A 218 6.37 1.29 -3.96
C TYR A 218 7.43 1.24 -2.85
N THR A 219 7.73 2.39 -2.27
CA THR A 219 8.76 2.51 -1.26
C THR A 219 8.24 3.33 -0.08
N SER A 220 8.11 2.70 1.07
CA SER A 220 7.69 3.33 2.33
C SER A 220 8.80 4.18 2.93
N ILE A 221 8.44 5.16 3.76
CA ILE A 221 9.39 5.85 4.64
C ILE A 221 9.40 5.27 6.06
N GLY A 222 8.59 4.26 6.31
CA GLY A 222 8.61 3.48 7.54
C GLY A 222 8.21 4.26 8.79
N ARG A 223 8.92 4.02 9.89
CA ARG A 223 8.66 4.57 11.22
C ARG A 223 9.25 5.96 11.40
N VAL A 224 8.72 6.91 10.66
CA VAL A 224 9.27 8.27 10.52
C VAL A 224 9.44 9.00 11.85
N ASP A 225 8.53 8.81 12.78
CA ASP A 225 8.59 9.43 14.10
C ASP A 225 9.68 8.84 15.00
N GLN A 226 10.04 7.57 14.84
CA GLN A 226 11.07 6.93 15.66
C GLN A 226 12.46 7.38 15.26
N TYR A 227 12.79 7.34 13.97
CA TYR A 227 14.15 7.70 13.52
C TYR A 227 14.40 9.21 13.42
N LEU A 228 13.35 10.05 13.31
CA LEU A 228 13.50 11.51 13.28
C LEU A 228 13.48 12.17 14.68
N TYR A 229 12.77 11.56 15.64
CA TYR A 229 12.58 12.19 16.95
C TYR A 229 13.88 12.49 17.71
N PRO A 230 14.93 11.65 17.70
CA PRO A 230 16.19 11.98 18.36
C PRO A 230 16.81 13.30 17.87
N TYR A 231 16.76 13.57 16.58
CA TYR A 231 17.29 14.80 15.97
C TYR A 231 16.43 16.01 16.33
N TYR A 232 15.10 15.88 16.21
CA TYR A 232 14.16 16.90 16.63
C TYR A 232 14.36 17.29 18.09
N LYS A 233 14.36 16.31 18.99
CA LYS A 233 14.52 16.50 20.43
C LYS A 233 15.84 17.22 20.75
N LYS A 234 16.94 16.76 20.16
CA LYS A 234 18.26 17.36 20.33
C LYS A 234 18.27 18.84 19.91
N ASP A 235 17.70 19.16 18.74
CA ASP A 235 17.72 20.52 18.21
C ASP A 235 16.81 21.47 19.02
N ILE A 236 15.67 21.00 19.51
CA ILE A 236 14.79 21.76 20.42
C ILE A 236 15.46 21.99 21.78
N GLU A 237 16.03 20.94 22.40
CA GLU A 237 16.68 21.03 23.70
C GLU A 237 17.92 21.94 23.69
N ASN A 238 18.61 22.04 22.55
CA ASN A 238 19.75 22.92 22.34
C ASN A 238 19.37 24.29 21.78
N GLU A 239 18.10 24.61 21.66
CA GLU A 239 17.57 25.87 21.13
C GLU A 239 18.10 26.24 19.72
N LEU A 240 18.43 25.20 18.92
CA LEU A 240 18.86 25.36 17.52
C LEU A 240 17.70 25.69 16.58
N ILE A 241 16.51 25.16 16.87
CA ILE A 241 15.26 25.43 16.16
C ILE A 241 14.11 25.63 17.14
N THR A 242 13.07 26.34 16.71
CA THR A 242 11.78 26.44 17.43
C THR A 242 10.81 25.36 16.94
N GLU A 243 9.71 25.14 17.68
CA GLU A 243 8.64 24.24 17.22
C GLU A 243 8.05 24.68 15.87
N ASP A 244 7.90 25.97 15.62
CA ASP A 244 7.40 26.49 14.35
C ASP A 244 8.35 26.17 13.18
N VAL A 245 9.66 26.31 13.39
CA VAL A 245 10.67 25.91 12.39
C VAL A 245 10.66 24.41 12.16
N ALA A 246 10.52 23.61 13.21
CA ALA A 246 10.41 22.16 13.07
C ALA A 246 9.14 21.77 12.29
N ARG A 247 8.01 22.44 12.52
CA ARG A 247 6.77 22.26 11.73
C ARG A 247 6.96 22.62 10.27
N ASP A 248 7.64 23.73 9.97
CA ASP A 248 7.95 24.14 8.61
C ASP A 248 8.82 23.11 7.88
N LEU A 249 9.85 22.61 8.55
CA LEU A 249 10.75 21.58 8.02
C LEU A 249 10.00 20.28 7.74
N LEU A 250 9.24 19.78 8.72
CA LEU A 250 8.49 18.54 8.59
C LEU A 250 7.36 18.68 7.55
N GLY A 251 6.64 19.80 7.54
CA GLY A 251 5.62 20.08 6.54
C GLY A 251 6.19 20.18 5.13
N SER A 252 7.35 20.84 4.96
CA SER A 252 8.06 20.89 3.68
C SER A 252 8.50 19.51 3.21
N PHE A 253 8.90 18.61 4.12
CA PHE A 253 9.21 17.22 3.83
C PHE A 253 7.97 16.44 3.37
N LEU A 254 6.85 16.55 4.09
CA LEU A 254 5.62 15.84 3.76
C LEU A 254 5.01 16.28 2.43
N VAL A 255 5.11 17.57 2.08
CA VAL A 255 4.63 18.09 0.79
C VAL A 255 5.34 17.43 -0.40
N LYS A 256 6.63 17.07 -0.25
CA LYS A 256 7.42 16.44 -1.33
C LYS A 256 6.76 15.19 -1.91
N PHE A 257 6.01 14.45 -1.10
CA PHE A 257 5.29 13.25 -1.52
C PHE A 257 4.12 13.54 -2.48
N ASN A 258 3.67 14.79 -2.56
CA ASN A 258 2.54 15.19 -3.40
C ASN A 258 2.94 16.02 -4.63
N GLU A 259 4.21 16.38 -4.79
CA GLU A 259 4.65 17.26 -5.90
C GLU A 259 4.47 16.66 -7.30
N ARG A 260 4.35 15.33 -7.39
CA ARG A 260 4.08 14.63 -8.65
C ARG A 260 2.62 14.21 -8.81
N VAL A 261 1.75 14.50 -7.86
CA VAL A 261 0.30 14.32 -7.99
C VAL A 261 -0.21 15.22 -9.12
N GLN A 262 -1.10 14.69 -9.93
CA GLN A 262 -1.69 15.41 -11.06
C GLN A 262 -3.20 15.23 -11.07
N LEU A 263 -3.94 16.34 -11.05
CA LEU A 263 -5.38 16.38 -11.25
C LEU A 263 -5.67 16.72 -12.71
N ASN A 264 -6.67 16.09 -13.29
CA ASN A 264 -7.05 16.31 -14.67
C ASN A 264 -8.48 16.87 -14.75
N ASN A 265 -8.63 18.06 -15.30
CA ASN A 265 -9.93 18.72 -15.43
C ASN A 265 -10.93 17.88 -16.25
N GLU A 266 -10.48 17.20 -17.30
CA GLU A 266 -11.35 16.36 -18.13
C GLU A 266 -11.90 15.16 -17.31
N HIS A 267 -11.06 14.55 -16.47
CA HIS A 267 -11.51 13.50 -15.56
C HIS A 267 -12.51 13.99 -14.53
N ILE A 268 -12.24 15.17 -13.96
CA ILE A 268 -13.15 15.79 -12.97
C ILE A 268 -14.50 16.11 -13.61
N GLU A 269 -14.52 16.70 -14.79
CA GLU A 269 -15.76 17.13 -15.46
C GLU A 269 -16.56 15.97 -16.03
N ASN A 270 -15.91 14.97 -16.59
CA ASN A 270 -16.54 13.88 -17.32
C ASN A 270 -16.56 12.56 -16.52
N HIS A 271 -16.03 12.53 -15.30
CA HIS A 271 -15.85 11.31 -14.49
C HIS A 271 -15.12 10.18 -15.24
N PHE A 272 -14.25 10.55 -16.16
CA PHE A 272 -13.45 9.62 -16.93
C PHE A 272 -12.08 9.45 -16.30
N THR A 273 -11.64 8.22 -16.14
CA THR A 273 -10.27 7.90 -15.76
C THR A 273 -9.75 6.76 -16.62
N PHE A 274 -8.45 6.77 -16.85
CA PHE A 274 -7.80 5.67 -17.55
C PHE A 274 -8.05 4.34 -16.81
N GLY A 275 -8.36 3.27 -17.56
CA GLY A 275 -8.74 1.99 -16.97
C GLY A 275 -10.16 1.92 -16.44
N ASP A 276 -10.99 2.94 -16.68
CA ASP A 276 -12.42 2.87 -16.43
C ASP A 276 -13.09 1.97 -17.48
N TRP A 277 -13.23 0.68 -17.16
CA TRP A 277 -13.85 -0.31 -18.03
C TRP A 277 -15.35 -0.06 -18.27
N SER A 278 -16.01 0.77 -17.46
CA SER A 278 -17.39 1.17 -17.71
C SER A 278 -17.55 2.00 -18.98
N GLN A 279 -16.46 2.60 -19.45
CA GLN A 279 -16.36 3.33 -20.71
C GLN A 279 -15.87 2.46 -21.89
N GLY A 280 -15.87 1.14 -21.73
CA GLY A 280 -15.45 0.20 -22.76
C GLY A 280 -13.99 -0.24 -22.68
N GLY A 281 -13.33 0.00 -21.57
CA GLY A 281 -11.97 -0.51 -21.29
C GLY A 281 -11.96 -2.05 -21.18
N ASP A 282 -10.80 -2.64 -21.42
CA ASP A 282 -10.61 -4.09 -21.33
C ASP A 282 -10.63 -4.56 -19.86
N PRO A 283 -11.55 -5.42 -19.46
CA PRO A 283 -11.62 -5.96 -18.11
C PRO A 283 -10.58 -7.05 -17.83
N ASP A 284 -9.75 -7.40 -18.79
CA ASP A 284 -8.71 -8.42 -18.63
C ASP A 284 -7.63 -7.94 -17.67
N LEU A 285 -7.62 -8.54 -16.48
CA LEU A 285 -6.71 -8.22 -15.39
C LEU A 285 -5.23 -8.35 -15.77
N GLU A 286 -4.88 -9.32 -16.60
CA GLU A 286 -3.49 -9.53 -17.01
C GLU A 286 -3.02 -8.47 -18.00
N THR A 287 -3.88 -8.00 -18.88
CA THR A 287 -3.50 -7.05 -19.93
C THR A 287 -3.53 -5.60 -19.47
N THR A 288 -4.35 -5.24 -18.49
CA THR A 288 -4.42 -3.87 -17.99
C THR A 288 -3.16 -3.42 -17.24
N HIS A 289 -2.46 -4.32 -16.56
CA HIS A 289 -1.16 -4.01 -15.96
C HIS A 289 -0.05 -3.79 -17.00
N LEU A 290 -0.21 -4.35 -18.19
CA LEU A 290 0.81 -4.37 -19.25
C LEU A 290 0.61 -3.31 -20.35
N LYS A 291 -0.61 -2.77 -20.50
CA LYS A 291 -0.98 -1.87 -21.60
C LYS A 291 -1.05 -0.40 -21.24
N MET A 292 -0.53 0.00 -20.09
CA MET A 292 -0.46 1.42 -19.77
C MET A 292 0.60 2.08 -20.61
N SER A 293 0.18 2.92 -21.56
CA SER A 293 1.10 3.70 -22.37
C SER A 293 1.68 4.85 -21.55
N ASN A 294 2.82 5.36 -21.99
CA ASN A 294 3.56 6.43 -21.33
C ASN A 294 2.78 7.75 -21.20
N ASP A 295 1.80 7.96 -22.06
CA ASP A 295 0.96 9.17 -22.03
C ASP A 295 -0.18 9.08 -21.00
N GLU A 296 -0.37 7.90 -20.42
CA GLU A 296 -1.50 7.60 -19.56
C GLU A 296 -1.01 7.46 -18.11
N ALA A 297 -0.52 8.57 -17.57
CA ALA A 297 -0.13 8.67 -16.16
C ALA A 297 -1.32 8.52 -15.19
N TYR A 298 -2.46 8.08 -15.69
CA TYR A 298 -3.71 7.98 -14.97
C TYR A 298 -3.98 6.53 -14.64
N THR A 299 -4.03 6.25 -13.39
CA THR A 299 -4.05 4.91 -12.88
C THR A 299 -5.44 4.52 -12.46
N TYR A 300 -6.04 3.59 -13.19
CA TYR A 300 -7.12 2.73 -12.72
C TYR A 300 -8.26 3.38 -11.92
N GLY A 301 -8.71 4.56 -12.29
CA GLY A 301 -9.77 5.22 -11.57
C GLY A 301 -9.37 5.70 -10.17
N GLN A 302 -8.09 5.76 -9.88
CA GLN A 302 -7.52 6.41 -8.70
C GLN A 302 -7.23 7.86 -9.02
N SER A 303 -6.98 8.68 -8.01
CA SER A 303 -6.34 9.95 -8.26
C SER A 303 -5.01 9.72 -8.96
N SER A 304 -4.75 10.49 -10.00
CA SER A 304 -3.56 10.31 -10.81
C SER A 304 -2.29 10.40 -9.97
N ASN A 305 -1.33 9.59 -10.34
CA ASN A 305 0.02 9.60 -9.76
C ASN A 305 0.07 9.41 -8.25
N HIS A 306 -0.80 8.57 -7.72
CA HIS A 306 -0.70 8.14 -6.35
C HIS A 306 0.53 7.27 -6.15
N TRP A 307 1.38 7.60 -5.18
CA TRP A 307 2.71 7.00 -5.06
C TRP A 307 2.79 5.85 -4.08
N LEU A 308 1.73 5.60 -3.32
CA LEU A 308 1.64 4.54 -2.33
C LEU A 308 2.86 4.55 -1.38
N GLN A 309 3.18 5.72 -0.84
CA GLN A 309 4.29 5.92 0.05
C GLN A 309 3.77 5.98 1.48
N ASN A 310 4.08 4.97 2.26
CA ASN A 310 3.54 4.84 3.60
C ASN A 310 4.49 5.45 4.64
N CYS A 311 3.90 6.01 5.68
CA CYS A 311 4.58 6.21 6.94
C CYS A 311 3.69 5.77 8.10
N ILE A 312 4.31 5.26 9.15
CA ILE A 312 3.59 4.80 10.33
C ILE A 312 4.21 5.42 11.57
N VAL A 313 3.35 5.83 12.50
CA VAL A 313 3.76 6.53 13.72
C VAL A 313 3.23 5.84 14.98
N SER A 314 3.84 6.14 16.12
CA SER A 314 3.44 5.63 17.43
C SER A 314 3.65 4.10 17.60
N GLY A 315 2.91 3.45 18.48
CA GLY A 315 3.00 2.02 18.78
C GLY A 315 4.16 1.66 19.70
N TYR A 316 4.41 0.36 19.85
CA TYR A 316 5.51 -0.10 20.67
C TYR A 316 6.88 0.18 20.04
N THR A 317 7.85 0.58 20.85
CA THR A 317 9.28 0.54 20.50
C THR A 317 9.77 -0.91 20.49
N PRO A 318 10.95 -1.21 19.88
CA PRO A 318 11.53 -2.56 19.97
C PRO A 318 11.65 -3.08 21.40
N GLU A 319 11.91 -2.22 22.38
CA GLU A 319 12.03 -2.53 23.81
C GLU A 319 10.67 -2.81 24.47
N GLY A 320 9.56 -2.42 23.82
CA GLY A 320 8.19 -2.65 24.29
C GLY A 320 7.61 -1.50 25.11
N GLU A 321 8.22 -0.33 25.00
CA GLU A 321 7.69 0.91 25.55
C GLU A 321 6.74 1.58 24.55
N ASP A 322 5.92 2.54 24.97
CA ASP A 322 5.13 3.36 24.07
C ASP A 322 6.03 4.32 23.28
N GLY A 323 5.94 4.30 21.96
CA GLY A 323 6.74 5.08 21.03
C GLY A 323 6.14 6.42 20.63
N THR A 324 4.98 6.79 21.18
CA THR A 324 4.34 8.08 20.86
C THR A 324 5.23 9.25 21.26
N ASN A 325 5.43 10.17 20.33
CA ASN A 325 6.28 11.35 20.54
C ASN A 325 5.73 12.55 19.76
N LYS A 326 6.39 13.71 19.89
CA LYS A 326 5.93 14.95 19.26
C LYS A 326 5.87 14.86 17.73
N ILE A 327 6.78 14.11 17.09
CA ILE A 327 6.74 13.91 15.62
C ILE A 327 5.53 13.06 15.23
N SER A 328 5.15 12.05 16.04
CA SER A 328 3.94 11.25 15.79
C SER A 328 2.69 12.12 15.65
N LEU A 329 2.52 13.08 16.57
CA LEU A 329 1.39 14.01 16.55
C LEU A 329 1.48 14.97 15.36
N MET A 330 2.66 15.58 15.14
CA MET A 330 2.86 16.57 14.07
C MET A 330 2.65 15.98 12.67
N VAL A 331 3.02 14.72 12.42
CA VAL A 331 2.79 14.05 11.12
C VAL A 331 1.29 13.94 10.83
N ILE A 332 0.49 13.46 11.79
CA ILE A 332 -0.97 13.35 11.64
C ILE A 332 -1.60 14.72 11.40
N GLU A 333 -1.20 15.72 12.20
CA GLU A 333 -1.68 17.09 12.07
C GLU A 333 -1.38 17.67 10.70
N LEU A 334 -0.10 17.65 10.29
CA LEU A 334 0.36 18.31 9.05
C LEU A 334 -0.23 17.69 7.79
N VAL A 335 -0.29 16.35 7.70
CA VAL A 335 -0.91 15.69 6.54
C VAL A 335 -2.39 16.11 6.37
N ASN A 336 -3.08 16.27 7.47
CA ASN A 336 -4.49 16.67 7.43
C ASN A 336 -4.67 18.18 7.20
N GLU A 337 -3.88 19.03 7.84
CA GLU A 337 -3.92 20.50 7.62
C GLU A 337 -3.53 20.88 6.17
N LEU A 338 -2.56 20.18 5.60
CA LEU A 338 -2.12 20.36 4.23
C LEU A 338 -3.00 19.63 3.20
N GLU A 339 -3.98 18.84 3.65
CA GLU A 339 -4.91 18.06 2.82
C GLU A 339 -4.20 17.11 1.84
N LEU A 340 -3.07 16.53 2.26
CA LEU A 340 -2.27 15.64 1.43
C LEU A 340 -2.91 14.26 1.27
N ILE A 341 -2.67 13.61 0.15
CA ILE A 341 -3.05 12.22 -0.10
C ILE A 341 -1.87 11.25 0.09
N ASP A 342 -0.65 11.71 -0.05
CA ASP A 342 0.61 11.06 0.29
C ASP A 342 1.43 11.92 1.28
N PRO A 343 2.25 11.34 2.17
CA PRO A 343 2.35 9.90 2.42
C PRO A 343 1.05 9.34 3.03
N LEU A 344 0.84 8.05 2.85
CA LEU A 344 -0.25 7.33 3.52
C LEU A 344 0.09 7.16 4.99
N VAL A 345 -0.46 8.02 5.82
CA VAL A 345 -0.19 8.01 7.26
C VAL A 345 -1.00 6.92 7.95
N SER A 346 -0.32 6.13 8.75
CA SER A 346 -0.90 5.14 9.65
C SER A 346 -0.49 5.42 11.09
N VAL A 347 -1.34 5.06 12.04
CA VAL A 347 -1.07 5.13 13.48
C VAL A 347 -1.14 3.74 14.08
N ARG A 348 -0.16 3.39 14.88
CA ARG A 348 -0.15 2.17 15.67
C ARG A 348 -0.69 2.47 17.06
N LEU A 349 -1.72 1.74 17.44
CA LEU A 349 -2.34 1.85 18.75
C LEU A 349 -2.19 0.53 19.51
N HIS A 350 -2.16 0.61 20.82
CA HIS A 350 -2.21 -0.52 21.76
C HIS A 350 -3.13 -0.17 22.94
N LYS A 351 -3.44 -1.14 23.77
CA LYS A 351 -4.39 -0.98 24.89
C LYS A 351 -4.05 0.16 25.86
N ASP A 352 -2.76 0.48 25.97
CA ASP A 352 -2.21 1.50 26.86
C ASP A 352 -1.75 2.76 26.11
N SER A 353 -2.16 2.96 24.86
CA SER A 353 -1.82 4.16 24.06
C SER A 353 -2.20 5.44 24.79
N PRO A 354 -1.31 6.46 24.79
CA PRO A 354 -1.58 7.76 25.43
C PRO A 354 -2.83 8.45 24.87
N GLU A 355 -3.47 9.28 25.72
CA GLU A 355 -4.66 10.03 25.34
C GLU A 355 -4.42 10.96 24.16
N GLU A 356 -3.26 11.58 24.08
CA GLU A 356 -2.89 12.56 23.05
C GLU A 356 -2.85 11.96 21.63
N ILE A 357 -2.36 10.72 21.45
CA ILE A 357 -2.38 10.09 20.12
C ILE A 357 -3.80 9.67 19.72
N LEU A 358 -4.62 9.25 20.69
CA LEU A 358 -6.03 8.94 20.45
C LEU A 358 -6.83 10.21 20.11
N ASP A 359 -6.56 11.31 20.80
CA ASP A 359 -7.25 12.59 20.57
C ASP A 359 -6.94 13.13 19.19
N VAL A 360 -5.66 13.23 18.81
CA VAL A 360 -5.27 13.75 17.49
C VAL A 360 -5.81 12.87 16.36
N THR A 361 -5.74 11.54 16.53
CA THR A 361 -6.29 10.57 15.56
C THR A 361 -7.80 10.75 15.39
N ALA A 362 -8.56 10.74 16.48
CA ALA A 362 -10.01 10.88 16.47
C ALA A 362 -10.44 12.25 15.91
N ARG A 363 -9.76 13.32 16.28
CA ARG A 363 -10.06 14.69 15.85
C ARG A 363 -9.98 14.84 14.33
N PHE A 364 -8.91 14.31 13.71
CA PHE A 364 -8.76 14.43 12.26
C PHE A 364 -9.65 13.46 11.48
N LEU A 365 -9.87 12.26 11.99
CA LEU A 365 -10.84 11.35 11.40
C LEU A 365 -12.27 11.89 11.48
N ALA A 366 -12.68 12.45 12.62
CA ALA A 366 -14.01 13.04 12.78
C ALA A 366 -14.27 14.25 11.85
N LYS A 367 -13.22 14.97 11.46
CA LYS A 367 -13.30 16.13 10.54
C LYS A 367 -13.33 15.76 9.05
N GLY A 368 -13.51 14.51 8.70
CA GLY A 368 -13.48 14.06 7.30
C GLY A 368 -12.10 13.76 6.76
N GLY A 369 -11.08 13.67 7.62
CA GLY A 369 -9.78 13.15 7.25
C GLY A 369 -9.89 11.68 6.82
N ALA A 370 -9.27 11.31 5.71
CA ALA A 370 -9.22 9.92 5.28
C ALA A 370 -8.01 9.17 5.88
N GLN A 371 -7.29 9.81 6.78
CA GLN A 371 -6.09 9.35 7.48
C GLN A 371 -6.07 9.91 8.91
N PRO A 372 -5.39 9.18 9.85
CA PRO A 372 -4.57 7.98 9.65
C PRO A 372 -5.39 6.67 9.58
N THR A 373 -4.78 5.63 9.01
CA THR A 373 -5.24 4.24 9.20
C THR A 373 -4.77 3.75 10.55
N VAL A 374 -5.60 2.99 11.25
CA VAL A 374 -5.31 2.50 12.60
C VAL A 374 -4.87 1.04 12.56
N PHE A 375 -3.70 0.76 13.14
CA PHE A 375 -3.15 -0.57 13.33
C PHE A 375 -3.19 -0.93 14.83
N ASN A 376 -3.49 -2.18 15.14
CA ASN A 376 -3.52 -2.67 16.53
C ASN A 376 -2.27 -3.48 16.83
N ASP A 377 -1.34 -2.90 17.56
CA ASP A 377 -0.10 -3.56 17.97
C ASP A 377 -0.32 -4.81 18.83
N ASP A 378 -1.39 -4.82 19.64
CA ASP A 378 -1.73 -5.97 20.49
C ASP A 378 -2.25 -7.19 19.70
N THR A 379 -2.49 -7.02 18.38
CA THR A 379 -2.85 -8.11 17.47
C THR A 379 -1.71 -8.38 16.47
N VAL A 380 -1.15 -7.33 15.84
CA VAL A 380 -0.12 -7.47 14.81
C VAL A 380 1.17 -8.06 15.37
N VAL A 381 1.70 -7.51 16.47
CA VAL A 381 2.98 -7.95 17.04
C VAL A 381 2.93 -9.40 17.54
N PRO A 382 1.94 -9.82 18.37
CA PRO A 382 1.83 -11.23 18.75
C PRO A 382 1.65 -12.16 17.57
N GLY A 383 0.92 -11.73 16.53
CA GLY A 383 0.73 -12.49 15.30
C GLY A 383 2.05 -12.80 14.60
N MET A 384 2.88 -11.80 14.38
CA MET A 384 4.22 -11.97 13.79
C MET A 384 5.11 -12.93 14.61
N VAL A 385 5.08 -12.79 15.92
CA VAL A 385 5.90 -13.63 16.81
C VAL A 385 5.42 -15.08 16.80
N LYS A 386 4.12 -15.31 16.97
CA LYS A 386 3.55 -16.67 17.15
C LYS A 386 3.49 -17.46 15.84
N HIS A 387 3.13 -16.81 14.75
CA HIS A 387 2.80 -17.49 13.50
C HIS A 387 3.86 -17.36 12.42
N LEU A 388 4.63 -16.24 12.39
CA LEU A 388 5.73 -16.07 11.44
C LEU A 388 7.11 -16.35 12.06
N GLY A 389 7.20 -16.58 13.38
CA GLY A 389 8.45 -16.85 14.08
C GLY A 389 9.42 -15.66 14.12
N ILE A 390 8.92 -14.44 13.93
CA ILE A 390 9.73 -13.23 13.94
C ILE A 390 10.06 -12.87 15.41
N PRO A 391 11.33 -12.58 15.76
CA PRO A 391 11.69 -12.10 17.10
C PRO A 391 10.86 -10.88 17.53
N VAL A 392 10.52 -10.81 18.80
CA VAL A 392 9.59 -9.80 19.31
C VAL A 392 10.08 -8.35 19.08
N GLU A 393 11.38 -8.13 19.13
CA GLU A 393 12.01 -6.84 18.89
C GLU A 393 11.83 -6.41 17.41
N ASP A 394 12.04 -7.33 16.47
CA ASP A 394 11.83 -7.09 15.04
C ASP A 394 10.33 -6.98 14.72
N ALA A 395 9.47 -7.76 15.37
CA ALA A 395 8.02 -7.66 15.24
C ALA A 395 7.48 -6.31 15.74
N ARG A 396 7.98 -5.81 16.88
CA ARG A 396 7.62 -4.47 17.40
C ARG A 396 8.14 -3.34 16.50
N ASP A 397 9.21 -3.58 15.76
CA ASP A 397 9.77 -2.62 14.82
C ASP A 397 9.15 -2.76 13.41
N TYR A 398 7.91 -3.20 13.31
CA TYR A 398 7.23 -3.25 12.01
C TYR A 398 6.83 -1.86 11.53
N SER A 399 6.86 -1.69 10.23
CA SER A 399 6.15 -0.63 9.50
C SER A 399 5.17 -1.24 8.52
N ASN A 400 4.35 -0.41 7.89
CA ASN A 400 3.54 -0.85 6.77
C ASN A 400 4.12 -0.35 5.45
N ASP A 401 3.75 -1.00 4.36
CA ASP A 401 4.02 -0.53 3.01
C ASP A 401 2.88 -0.88 2.06
N GLY A 402 2.84 -0.22 0.92
CA GLY A 402 1.75 -0.35 -0.06
C GLY A 402 0.43 0.15 0.50
N CYS A 403 -0.44 -0.75 0.87
CA CYS A 403 -1.76 -0.40 1.42
C CYS A 403 -1.82 -0.54 2.94
N TRP A 404 -1.42 -1.70 3.46
CA TRP A 404 -1.48 -2.00 4.90
C TRP A 404 -0.54 -3.13 5.34
N GLU A 405 0.22 -3.72 4.44
CA GLU A 405 1.05 -4.88 4.71
C GLU A 405 2.04 -4.59 5.83
N THR A 406 2.08 -5.47 6.83
CA THR A 406 2.89 -5.29 8.03
C THR A 406 4.22 -6.00 7.90
N LEU A 407 5.32 -5.24 7.91
CA LEU A 407 6.65 -5.73 7.57
C LEU A 407 7.69 -5.30 8.61
N PRO A 408 8.54 -6.19 9.16
CA PRO A 408 9.71 -5.77 9.94
C PRO A 408 10.55 -4.75 9.18
N TYR A 409 10.71 -3.56 9.78
CA TYR A 409 11.28 -2.37 9.13
C TYR A 409 12.74 -2.57 8.73
N GLY A 410 13.04 -2.25 7.47
CA GLY A 410 14.40 -2.32 6.93
C GLY A 410 14.98 -3.73 6.74
N ARG A 411 14.17 -4.79 6.91
CA ARG A 411 14.65 -6.18 6.99
C ARG A 411 13.90 -7.14 6.06
N THR A 412 12.84 -6.67 5.38
CA THR A 412 11.90 -7.55 4.69
C THR A 412 11.91 -7.34 3.18
N GLU A 413 12.01 -8.42 2.43
CA GLU A 413 11.57 -8.52 1.04
C GLU A 413 10.13 -9.05 1.05
N PHE A 414 9.24 -8.35 0.38
CA PHE A 414 7.81 -8.66 0.40
C PHE A 414 7.20 -8.77 -1.00
N GLY A 415 6.23 -9.65 -1.13
CA GLY A 415 5.37 -9.73 -2.30
C GLY A 415 4.00 -10.31 -1.94
N TYR A 416 3.02 -10.07 -2.79
CA TYR A 416 1.65 -10.52 -2.58
C TYR A 416 1.04 -11.10 -3.87
N GLY A 417 -0.16 -11.67 -3.74
CA GLY A 417 -1.01 -12.10 -4.85
C GLY A 417 -2.46 -12.23 -4.39
N HIS A 418 -3.41 -12.06 -5.30
CA HIS A 418 -4.84 -12.16 -4.99
C HIS A 418 -5.34 -13.60 -5.14
N ILE A 419 -6.14 -14.04 -4.18
CA ILE A 419 -6.83 -15.33 -4.15
C ILE A 419 -8.33 -15.07 -4.16
N GLU A 420 -8.95 -15.17 -5.32
CA GLU A 420 -10.35 -14.79 -5.52
C GLU A 420 -11.29 -15.92 -5.03
N VAL A 421 -11.69 -15.83 -3.75
CA VAL A 421 -12.50 -16.88 -3.12
C VAL A 421 -13.96 -16.89 -3.60
N LEU A 422 -14.48 -15.77 -4.08
CA LEU A 422 -15.79 -15.73 -4.72
C LEU A 422 -15.77 -16.41 -6.09
N LEU A 423 -14.70 -16.25 -6.89
CA LEU A 423 -14.49 -17.01 -8.12
C LEU A 423 -14.30 -18.51 -7.86
N SER A 424 -13.70 -18.89 -6.73
CA SER A 424 -13.62 -20.29 -6.32
C SER A 424 -14.99 -20.89 -6.05
N LEU A 425 -15.92 -20.13 -5.47
CA LEU A 425 -17.32 -20.54 -5.32
C LEU A 425 -18.05 -20.64 -6.67
N GLU A 426 -17.86 -19.66 -7.56
CA GLU A 426 -18.38 -19.68 -8.92
C GLU A 426 -17.88 -20.90 -9.69
N SER A 427 -16.59 -21.21 -9.58
CA SER A 427 -15.95 -22.40 -10.15
C SER A 427 -16.65 -23.69 -9.67
N LEU A 428 -16.87 -23.83 -8.37
CA LEU A 428 -17.60 -24.99 -7.81
C LEU A 428 -19.02 -25.10 -8.37
N LEU A 429 -19.78 -23.98 -8.35
CA LEU A 429 -21.18 -23.95 -8.78
C LEU A 429 -21.36 -24.18 -10.30
N ASN A 430 -20.38 -23.85 -11.12
CA ASN A 430 -20.43 -23.95 -12.58
C ASN A 430 -19.38 -24.88 -13.19
N ARG A 431 -18.90 -25.85 -12.42
CA ARG A 431 -18.01 -26.92 -12.89
C ARG A 431 -16.74 -26.41 -13.57
N GLY A 432 -16.00 -25.52 -12.86
CA GLY A 432 -14.75 -24.97 -13.32
C GLY A 432 -14.84 -23.81 -14.29
N LYS A 433 -16.06 -23.33 -14.62
CA LYS A 433 -16.27 -22.33 -15.68
C LYS A 433 -16.90 -21.04 -15.17
N SER A 434 -16.49 -19.92 -15.75
CA SER A 434 -17.10 -18.62 -15.52
C SER A 434 -18.58 -18.57 -15.95
N LEU A 435 -19.42 -17.98 -15.12
CA LEU A 435 -20.83 -17.70 -15.42
C LEU A 435 -21.00 -16.60 -16.49
N LEU A 436 -19.96 -15.74 -16.68
CA LEU A 436 -20.02 -14.63 -17.62
C LEU A 436 -19.76 -15.06 -19.07
N ASN A 437 -18.75 -15.89 -19.30
CA ASN A 437 -18.23 -16.16 -20.65
C ASN A 437 -17.95 -17.65 -20.92
N GLY A 438 -18.07 -18.51 -19.91
CA GLY A 438 -17.82 -19.95 -20.02
C GLY A 438 -16.34 -20.35 -20.05
N ASN A 439 -15.41 -19.41 -19.88
CA ASN A 439 -13.98 -19.69 -19.78
C ASN A 439 -13.68 -20.54 -18.54
N GLU A 440 -12.60 -21.31 -18.61
CA GLU A 440 -12.10 -22.06 -17.46
C GLU A 440 -11.53 -21.09 -16.41
N ILE A 441 -11.99 -21.21 -15.15
CA ILE A 441 -11.57 -20.39 -14.00
C ILE A 441 -11.14 -21.24 -12.81
N GLY A 442 -11.21 -22.55 -12.91
CA GLY A 442 -10.81 -23.49 -11.87
C GLY A 442 -11.05 -24.93 -12.30
N SER A 443 -10.80 -25.87 -11.37
CA SER A 443 -11.00 -27.31 -11.63
C SER A 443 -12.49 -27.71 -11.66
N ASP A 444 -12.86 -28.68 -12.50
CA ASP A 444 -14.21 -29.26 -12.49
C ASP A 444 -14.32 -30.25 -11.31
N SER A 445 -15.06 -29.87 -10.27
CA SER A 445 -15.30 -30.70 -9.08
C SER A 445 -16.54 -31.62 -9.22
N GLY A 446 -17.12 -31.77 -10.42
CA GLY A 446 -18.36 -32.51 -10.68
C GLY A 446 -19.60 -31.65 -10.53
N ASP A 447 -20.77 -32.32 -10.50
CA ASP A 447 -22.06 -31.63 -10.37
C ASP A 447 -22.29 -31.20 -8.91
N PRO A 448 -22.40 -29.91 -8.60
CA PRO A 448 -22.66 -29.47 -7.24
C PRO A 448 -24.01 -29.94 -6.67
N ALA A 449 -24.96 -30.33 -7.51
CA ALA A 449 -26.23 -30.91 -7.06
C ALA A 449 -26.08 -32.34 -6.50
N GLU A 450 -24.97 -33.04 -6.79
CA GLU A 450 -24.64 -34.35 -6.20
C GLU A 450 -24.03 -34.25 -4.80
N LEU A 451 -23.67 -33.06 -4.36
CA LEU A 451 -23.17 -32.80 -3.00
C LEU A 451 -24.38 -32.73 -2.04
N ASP A 452 -24.74 -33.86 -1.45
CA ASP A 452 -25.97 -34.05 -0.68
C ASP A 452 -25.98 -33.50 0.74
N THR A 453 -24.83 -33.05 1.27
CA THR A 453 -24.68 -32.42 2.61
C THR A 453 -23.89 -31.14 2.57
N TRP A 454 -24.14 -30.28 3.55
CA TRP A 454 -23.39 -29.04 3.74
C TRP A 454 -21.88 -29.27 3.86
N GLU A 455 -21.49 -30.27 4.64
CA GLU A 455 -20.07 -30.58 4.88
C GLU A 455 -19.37 -30.97 3.59
N LYS A 456 -19.98 -31.80 2.75
CA LYS A 456 -19.40 -32.17 1.44
C LYS A 456 -19.29 -30.97 0.51
N PHE A 457 -20.29 -30.09 0.52
CA PHE A 457 -20.28 -28.87 -0.30
C PHE A 457 -19.19 -27.92 0.18
N PHE A 458 -19.10 -27.68 1.48
CA PHE A 458 -18.12 -26.75 2.05
C PHE A 458 -16.69 -27.28 1.90
N ASP A 459 -16.48 -28.59 2.05
CA ASP A 459 -15.17 -29.21 1.78
C ASP A 459 -14.78 -29.12 0.28
N ALA A 460 -15.74 -29.24 -0.63
CA ALA A 460 -15.48 -29.05 -2.05
C ALA A 460 -15.10 -27.58 -2.35
N TYR A 461 -15.74 -26.62 -1.71
CA TYR A 461 -15.40 -25.22 -1.83
C TYR A 461 -13.98 -24.94 -1.28
N LYS A 462 -13.64 -25.43 -0.10
CA LYS A 462 -12.29 -25.29 0.48
C LYS A 462 -11.21 -25.86 -0.46
N ARG A 463 -11.48 -27.01 -1.12
CA ARG A 463 -10.57 -27.58 -2.14
C ARG A 463 -10.37 -26.65 -3.33
N GLN A 464 -11.43 -26.02 -3.87
CA GLN A 464 -11.32 -25.05 -4.97
C GLN A 464 -10.44 -23.85 -4.58
N VAL A 465 -10.51 -23.37 -3.32
CA VAL A 465 -9.65 -22.31 -2.82
C VAL A 465 -8.20 -22.78 -2.69
N ARG A 466 -7.97 -24.00 -2.18
CA ARG A 466 -6.61 -24.58 -2.05
C ARG A 466 -5.96 -24.81 -3.42
N ASP A 467 -6.71 -25.32 -4.42
CA ASP A 467 -6.21 -25.46 -5.79
C ASP A 467 -5.72 -24.11 -6.37
N ARG A 468 -6.47 -23.04 -6.09
CA ARG A 468 -6.10 -21.68 -6.51
C ARG A 468 -4.88 -21.15 -5.76
N LEU A 469 -4.78 -21.44 -4.45
CA LEU A 469 -3.59 -21.12 -3.64
C LEU A 469 -2.35 -21.81 -4.18
N ASP A 470 -2.43 -23.10 -4.52
CA ASP A 470 -1.31 -23.86 -5.06
C ASP A 470 -0.77 -23.23 -6.35
N VAL A 471 -1.66 -22.89 -7.28
CA VAL A 471 -1.28 -22.22 -8.54
C VAL A 471 -0.63 -20.85 -8.28
N ALA A 472 -1.19 -20.05 -7.37
CA ALA A 472 -0.66 -18.73 -7.05
C ALA A 472 0.71 -18.81 -6.38
N ILE A 473 0.89 -19.76 -5.46
CA ILE A 473 2.17 -19.97 -4.77
C ILE A 473 3.23 -20.47 -5.76
N ASP A 474 2.92 -21.48 -6.60
CA ASP A 474 3.88 -22.01 -7.58
C ASP A 474 4.32 -20.92 -8.58
N ASN A 475 3.39 -20.11 -9.06
CA ASN A 475 3.70 -18.96 -9.92
C ASN A 475 4.63 -17.96 -9.21
N LYS A 476 4.37 -17.67 -7.93
CA LYS A 476 5.19 -16.73 -7.16
C LYS A 476 6.59 -17.27 -6.86
N LEU A 477 6.71 -18.54 -6.55
CA LEU A 477 8.03 -19.17 -6.36
C LEU A 477 8.85 -19.12 -7.64
N THR A 478 8.23 -19.40 -8.79
CA THR A 478 8.86 -19.24 -10.12
C THR A 478 9.30 -17.79 -10.37
N TYR A 479 8.45 -16.83 -10.06
CA TYR A 479 8.77 -15.40 -10.16
C TYR A 479 10.02 -15.04 -9.35
N TYR A 480 10.12 -15.50 -8.10
CA TYR A 480 11.28 -15.21 -7.24
C TYR A 480 12.59 -15.83 -7.74
N ASP A 481 12.54 -16.90 -8.52
CA ASP A 481 13.72 -17.49 -9.15
C ASP A 481 14.19 -16.69 -10.39
N GLU A 482 13.28 -15.92 -11.02
CA GLU A 482 13.59 -15.13 -12.22
C GLU A 482 13.97 -13.66 -11.92
N VAL A 483 13.38 -13.05 -10.88
CA VAL A 483 13.62 -11.64 -10.55
C VAL A 483 15.11 -11.27 -10.44
N PRO A 484 15.96 -12.04 -9.75
CA PRO A 484 17.37 -11.67 -9.59
C PRO A 484 18.13 -11.57 -10.91
N LYS A 485 17.70 -12.32 -11.92
CA LYS A 485 18.33 -12.38 -13.24
C LYS A 485 17.95 -11.21 -14.14
N ILE A 486 16.95 -10.39 -13.73
CA ILE A 486 16.32 -9.38 -14.56
C ILE A 486 16.33 -8.02 -13.88
N ALA A 487 15.94 -7.93 -12.62
CA ALA A 487 15.69 -6.69 -11.90
C ALA A 487 16.35 -6.65 -10.50
N PRO A 488 17.68 -6.79 -10.41
CA PRO A 488 18.38 -6.61 -9.13
C PRO A 488 18.20 -5.18 -8.62
N VAL A 489 18.36 -4.99 -7.30
CA VAL A 489 18.13 -3.70 -6.62
C VAL A 489 19.31 -3.28 -5.76
N PRO A 490 20.49 -3.05 -6.35
CA PRO A 490 21.74 -2.86 -5.61
C PRO A 490 21.71 -1.66 -4.67
N PHE A 491 21.06 -0.55 -5.01
CA PHE A 491 20.95 0.60 -4.13
C PHE A 491 20.15 0.26 -2.86
N LEU A 492 18.96 -0.31 -3.02
CA LEU A 492 18.12 -0.74 -1.90
C LEU A 492 18.82 -1.82 -1.07
N SER A 493 19.42 -2.82 -1.72
CA SER A 493 20.14 -3.91 -1.04
C SER A 493 21.29 -3.43 -0.18
N GLY A 494 21.97 -2.35 -0.56
CA GLY A 494 23.06 -1.75 0.23
C GLY A 494 22.59 -1.19 1.57
N ILE A 495 21.35 -0.76 1.65
CA ILE A 495 20.78 -0.14 2.87
C ILE A 495 19.84 -1.09 3.65
N MET A 496 19.45 -2.23 3.08
CA MET A 496 18.68 -3.25 3.80
C MET A 496 19.57 -4.05 4.76
N GLU A 497 18.95 -4.54 5.84
CA GLU A 497 19.63 -5.43 6.80
C GLU A 497 19.97 -6.77 6.16
N ASP A 498 21.10 -7.31 6.57
CA ASP A 498 21.67 -8.62 6.21
C ASP A 498 22.16 -8.76 4.75
N CYS A 499 21.74 -7.94 3.79
CA CYS A 499 22.17 -8.08 2.40
C CYS A 499 23.69 -8.01 2.24
N LEU A 500 24.36 -7.02 2.85
CA LEU A 500 25.81 -6.91 2.81
C LEU A 500 26.50 -8.07 3.53
N ALA A 501 26.02 -8.45 4.72
CA ALA A 501 26.61 -9.56 5.49
C ALA A 501 26.51 -10.91 4.75
N LYS A 502 25.39 -11.14 4.05
CA LYS A 502 25.19 -12.35 3.23
C LYS A 502 25.91 -12.28 1.87
N GLY A 503 26.24 -11.07 1.39
CA GLY A 503 26.79 -10.84 0.06
C GLY A 503 25.78 -11.14 -1.05
N ARG A 504 24.52 -10.76 -0.85
CA ARG A 504 23.43 -11.07 -1.77
C ARG A 504 22.48 -9.89 -1.91
N ASP A 505 22.04 -9.68 -3.14
CA ASP A 505 20.95 -8.76 -3.42
C ASP A 505 19.66 -9.15 -2.66
N MET A 506 18.84 -8.19 -2.31
CA MET A 506 17.55 -8.44 -1.65
C MET A 506 16.74 -9.48 -2.44
N THR A 507 16.69 -9.34 -3.77
CA THR A 507 15.99 -10.28 -4.66
C THR A 507 16.59 -11.68 -4.67
N GLN A 508 17.84 -11.84 -4.22
CA GLN A 508 18.57 -13.12 -4.09
C GLN A 508 18.54 -13.67 -2.65
N ARG A 509 17.52 -13.39 -1.88
CA ARG A 509 17.40 -13.79 -0.46
C ARG A 509 18.43 -13.08 0.44
N GLY A 510 18.80 -11.85 0.09
CA GLY A 510 19.72 -11.03 0.87
C GLY A 510 19.09 -10.47 2.14
N ALA A 511 17.85 -10.04 2.10
CA ALA A 511 17.13 -9.52 3.26
C ALA A 511 16.98 -10.57 4.37
N ARG A 512 16.72 -10.11 5.61
CA ARG A 512 16.53 -11.00 6.77
C ARG A 512 15.29 -11.86 6.63
N TYR A 513 14.18 -11.24 6.25
CA TYR A 513 12.89 -11.88 6.04
C TYR A 513 12.48 -11.79 4.57
N ARG A 514 11.81 -12.83 4.11
CA ARG A 514 11.10 -12.83 2.83
C ARG A 514 9.69 -13.31 3.09
N LEU A 515 8.72 -12.42 2.86
CA LEU A 515 7.31 -12.69 3.10
C LEU A 515 6.55 -12.69 1.77
N TYR A 516 5.60 -13.59 1.66
CA TYR A 516 4.61 -13.59 0.57
C TYR A 516 3.20 -13.69 1.14
N ALA A 517 2.33 -12.77 0.74
CA ALA A 517 0.94 -12.74 1.16
C ALA A 517 0.01 -13.18 0.02
N PRO A 518 -0.54 -14.40 0.07
CA PRO A 518 -1.64 -14.82 -0.80
C PRO A 518 -2.96 -14.25 -0.26
N LEU A 519 -3.29 -13.01 -0.61
CA LEU A 519 -4.42 -12.25 -0.06
C LEU A 519 -5.77 -12.78 -0.56
N ILE A 520 -6.66 -13.12 0.35
CA ILE A 520 -8.05 -13.47 0.03
C ILE A 520 -8.82 -12.22 -0.42
N THR A 521 -9.54 -12.32 -1.54
CA THR A 521 -10.42 -11.27 -2.07
C THR A 521 -11.87 -11.78 -2.18
N GLY A 522 -12.84 -10.89 -1.92
CA GLY A 522 -14.25 -11.22 -1.99
C GLY A 522 -14.79 -12.06 -0.82
N PHE A 523 -14.13 -12.00 0.33
CA PHE A 523 -14.43 -12.76 1.54
C PHE A 523 -15.91 -12.63 1.94
N SER A 524 -16.39 -11.43 2.22
CA SER A 524 -17.77 -11.23 2.72
C SER A 524 -18.84 -11.75 1.75
N HIS A 525 -18.68 -11.51 0.44
CA HIS A 525 -19.60 -12.06 -0.57
C HIS A 525 -19.58 -13.59 -0.62
N ALA A 526 -18.40 -14.21 -0.46
CA ALA A 526 -18.29 -15.66 -0.42
C ALA A 526 -18.98 -16.23 0.83
N ILE A 527 -18.73 -15.66 2.01
CA ILE A 527 -19.32 -16.12 3.27
C ILE A 527 -20.84 -15.90 3.29
N ASP A 528 -21.32 -14.73 2.85
CA ASP A 528 -22.74 -14.45 2.70
C ASP A 528 -23.43 -15.43 1.72
N SER A 529 -22.74 -15.77 0.62
CA SER A 529 -23.22 -16.76 -0.36
C SER A 529 -23.27 -18.16 0.22
N LEU A 530 -22.27 -18.57 0.98
CA LEU A 530 -22.22 -19.84 1.69
C LEU A 530 -23.33 -19.95 2.73
N ALA A 531 -23.64 -18.85 3.44
CA ALA A 531 -24.76 -18.81 4.38
C ALA A 531 -26.11 -19.01 3.69
N VAL A 532 -26.31 -18.43 2.50
CA VAL A 532 -27.50 -18.66 1.66
C VAL A 532 -27.62 -20.13 1.26
N ILE A 533 -26.55 -20.72 0.75
CA ILE A 533 -26.53 -22.12 0.32
C ILE A 533 -26.79 -23.04 1.52
N LYS A 534 -26.09 -22.87 2.63
CA LYS A 534 -26.28 -23.66 3.84
C LYS A 534 -27.73 -23.62 4.31
N LYS A 535 -28.27 -22.40 4.47
CA LYS A 535 -29.60 -22.19 5.00
C LYS A 535 -30.71 -22.71 4.07
N LEU A 536 -30.72 -22.25 2.81
CA LEU A 536 -31.87 -22.48 1.91
C LEU A 536 -31.78 -23.82 1.19
N VAL A 537 -30.58 -24.30 0.83
CA VAL A 537 -30.42 -25.54 0.10
C VAL A 537 -30.33 -26.75 1.04
N PHE A 538 -29.46 -26.69 2.04
CA PHE A 538 -29.19 -27.86 2.89
C PHE A 538 -30.10 -27.98 4.12
N GLU A 539 -30.35 -26.89 4.85
CA GLU A 539 -31.12 -26.91 6.09
C GLU A 539 -32.63 -26.82 5.85
N GLU A 540 -33.09 -25.71 5.27
CA GLU A 540 -34.55 -25.50 5.01
C GLU A 540 -35.08 -26.27 3.80
N LYS A 541 -34.21 -26.62 2.87
CA LYS A 541 -34.58 -27.28 1.59
C LYS A 541 -35.67 -26.55 0.80
N SER A 542 -35.70 -25.21 0.97
CA SER A 542 -36.63 -24.31 0.32
C SER A 542 -36.18 -23.89 -1.08
N LEU A 543 -34.89 -24.11 -1.41
CA LEU A 543 -34.26 -23.83 -2.70
C LEU A 543 -33.46 -25.06 -3.15
N THR A 544 -33.61 -25.48 -4.43
CA THR A 544 -32.72 -26.52 -4.97
C THR A 544 -31.44 -25.90 -5.54
N MET A 545 -30.36 -26.69 -5.57
CA MET A 545 -29.09 -26.23 -6.14
C MET A 545 -29.22 -25.85 -7.62
N GLU A 546 -29.96 -26.63 -8.39
CA GLU A 546 -30.20 -26.38 -9.84
C GLU A 546 -30.96 -25.05 -10.07
N ARG A 547 -31.96 -24.73 -9.21
CA ARG A 547 -32.70 -23.47 -9.31
C ARG A 547 -31.79 -22.30 -8.96
N LEU A 548 -30.96 -22.43 -7.92
CA LEU A 548 -29.99 -21.42 -7.56
C LEU A 548 -29.01 -21.14 -8.71
N ILE A 549 -28.37 -22.19 -9.25
CA ILE A 549 -27.46 -22.07 -10.40
C ILE A 549 -28.14 -21.44 -11.61
N SER A 550 -29.39 -21.82 -11.89
CA SER A 550 -30.16 -21.23 -12.99
C SER A 550 -30.41 -19.73 -12.77
N ALA A 551 -30.73 -19.31 -11.54
CA ALA A 551 -30.91 -17.92 -11.19
C ALA A 551 -29.58 -17.10 -11.39
N LEU A 552 -28.43 -17.66 -10.98
CA LEU A 552 -27.14 -17.05 -11.16
C LEU A 552 -26.74 -16.90 -12.64
N LYS A 553 -26.93 -17.95 -13.45
CA LYS A 553 -26.70 -17.93 -14.91
C LYS A 553 -27.54 -16.86 -15.62
N ASN A 554 -28.75 -16.59 -15.12
CA ASN A 554 -29.62 -15.54 -15.63
C ASN A 554 -29.44 -14.19 -14.92
N ASN A 555 -28.38 -14.01 -14.17
CA ASN A 555 -28.13 -12.79 -13.38
C ASN A 555 -29.35 -12.37 -12.55
N TRP A 556 -29.98 -13.34 -11.86
CA TRP A 556 -31.20 -13.20 -11.08
C TRP A 556 -32.46 -12.82 -11.90
N GLY A 557 -32.39 -12.82 -13.25
CA GLY A 557 -33.52 -12.52 -14.12
C GLY A 557 -34.66 -13.50 -13.88
N GLY A 558 -35.85 -12.95 -13.56
CA GLY A 558 -37.05 -13.74 -13.22
C GLY A 558 -37.11 -14.24 -11.77
N GLU A 559 -36.07 -14.06 -10.97
CA GLU A 559 -35.98 -14.52 -9.57
C GLU A 559 -35.80 -13.34 -8.56
N GLU A 560 -36.29 -12.15 -8.90
CA GLU A 560 -36.09 -10.96 -8.06
C GLU A 560 -36.64 -11.11 -6.63
N GLN A 561 -37.77 -11.83 -6.46
CA GLN A 561 -38.34 -12.11 -5.13
C GLN A 561 -37.39 -12.97 -4.30
N LEU A 562 -36.77 -13.99 -4.90
CA LEU A 562 -35.77 -14.81 -4.24
C LEU A 562 -34.52 -13.99 -3.94
N ARG A 563 -34.06 -13.17 -4.89
CA ARG A 563 -32.95 -12.26 -4.70
C ARG A 563 -33.17 -11.33 -3.51
N GLN A 564 -34.31 -10.68 -3.42
CA GLN A 564 -34.66 -9.82 -2.27
C GLN A 564 -34.74 -10.61 -0.95
N TYR A 565 -35.22 -11.84 -1.01
CA TYR A 565 -35.24 -12.70 0.17
C TYR A 565 -33.83 -13.03 0.67
N VAL A 566 -32.92 -13.44 -0.22
CA VAL A 566 -31.53 -13.77 0.18
C VAL A 566 -30.78 -12.54 0.69
N MET A 567 -31.03 -11.37 0.13
CA MET A 567 -30.41 -10.12 0.59
C MET A 567 -30.88 -9.69 1.97
N ASN A 568 -32.19 -9.82 2.26
CA ASN A 568 -32.80 -9.18 3.43
C ASN A 568 -33.21 -10.15 4.56
N LYS A 569 -33.21 -11.47 4.33
CA LYS A 569 -33.71 -12.46 5.29
C LYS A 569 -32.71 -13.55 5.68
N VAL A 570 -31.65 -13.71 4.91
CA VAL A 570 -30.53 -14.58 5.28
C VAL A 570 -29.50 -13.76 6.03
N PRO A 571 -28.95 -14.26 7.15
CA PRO A 571 -27.89 -13.56 7.90
C PRO A 571 -26.73 -13.12 6.99
N LYS A 572 -26.16 -11.96 7.31
CA LYS A 572 -25.06 -11.37 6.60
C LYS A 572 -23.92 -11.05 7.54
N TYR A 573 -22.69 -11.30 7.09
CA TYR A 573 -21.47 -10.90 7.77
C TYR A 573 -21.46 -9.39 8.07
N GLY A 574 -20.95 -9.02 9.25
CA GLY A 574 -20.90 -7.63 9.70
C GLY A 574 -22.06 -7.22 10.62
N ASN A 575 -22.93 -8.14 11.02
CA ASN A 575 -24.09 -7.87 11.88
C ASN A 575 -24.05 -8.55 13.26
N ASP A 576 -22.88 -9.11 13.66
CA ASP A 576 -22.69 -9.88 14.89
C ASP A 576 -23.64 -11.11 14.97
N ASP A 577 -23.81 -11.80 13.85
CA ASP A 577 -24.66 -13.00 13.74
C ASP A 577 -23.78 -14.27 13.62
N ASP A 578 -23.82 -15.10 14.67
CA ASP A 578 -22.99 -16.31 14.76
C ASP A 578 -23.27 -17.33 13.65
N TYR A 579 -24.45 -17.30 13.03
CA TYR A 579 -24.79 -18.23 11.95
C TYR A 579 -23.87 -18.03 10.74
N VAL A 580 -23.70 -16.80 10.29
CA VAL A 580 -22.85 -16.48 9.14
C VAL A 580 -21.38 -16.34 9.55
N ASP A 581 -21.11 -15.69 10.68
CA ASP A 581 -19.76 -15.43 11.14
C ASP A 581 -18.96 -16.72 11.41
N SER A 582 -19.63 -17.79 11.93
CA SER A 582 -18.98 -19.10 12.15
C SER A 582 -18.52 -19.77 10.84
N ILE A 583 -19.19 -19.54 9.72
CA ILE A 583 -18.76 -20.02 8.40
C ILE A 583 -17.44 -19.32 8.01
N GLY A 584 -17.35 -18.00 8.26
CA GLY A 584 -16.16 -17.22 8.03
C GLY A 584 -14.99 -17.67 8.90
N VAL A 585 -15.25 -17.93 10.19
CA VAL A 585 -14.24 -18.44 11.13
C VAL A 585 -13.68 -19.79 10.68
N GLU A 586 -14.54 -20.74 10.33
CA GLU A 586 -14.11 -22.07 9.87
C GLU A 586 -13.33 -21.99 8.53
N PHE A 587 -13.76 -21.11 7.64
CA PHE A 587 -13.07 -20.89 6.36
C PHE A 587 -11.67 -20.30 6.55
N LEU A 588 -11.53 -19.25 7.38
CA LEU A 588 -10.24 -18.61 7.66
C LEU A 588 -9.30 -19.55 8.42
N ASP A 589 -9.82 -20.39 9.31
CA ASP A 589 -9.03 -21.40 9.99
C ASP A 589 -8.42 -22.41 9.01
N ASP A 590 -9.22 -22.89 8.05
CA ASP A 590 -8.76 -23.79 6.97
C ASP A 590 -7.69 -23.11 6.09
N TYR A 591 -7.93 -21.86 5.69
CA TYR A 591 -7.00 -21.09 4.87
C TYR A 591 -5.65 -20.87 5.57
N CYS A 592 -5.65 -20.39 6.82
CA CYS A 592 -4.43 -20.17 7.58
C CYS A 592 -3.69 -21.50 7.84
N SER A 593 -4.42 -22.57 8.19
CA SER A 593 -3.84 -23.88 8.43
C SER A 593 -3.19 -24.46 7.17
N TYR A 594 -3.77 -24.22 6.00
CA TYR A 594 -3.18 -24.66 4.73
C TYR A 594 -1.88 -23.91 4.40
N LEU A 595 -1.80 -22.62 4.71
CA LEU A 595 -0.54 -21.86 4.56
C LEU A 595 0.51 -22.25 5.60
N ASP A 596 0.11 -22.65 6.81
CA ASP A 596 1.01 -23.21 7.81
C ASP A 596 1.69 -24.50 7.31
N GLU A 597 0.98 -25.33 6.51
CA GLU A 597 1.58 -26.50 5.85
C GLU A 597 2.65 -26.10 4.83
N TYR A 598 2.45 -25.01 4.07
CA TYR A 598 3.46 -24.47 3.16
C TYR A 598 4.68 -23.93 3.91
N ASN A 599 4.48 -23.22 5.02
CA ASN A 599 5.55 -22.72 5.88
C ASN A 599 6.41 -23.84 6.49
N GLN A 600 5.87 -25.06 6.61
CA GLN A 600 6.63 -26.23 7.02
C GLN A 600 7.42 -26.91 5.88
N LYS A 601 6.99 -26.72 4.62
CA LYS A 601 7.59 -27.32 3.42
C LYS A 601 8.66 -26.45 2.78
N VAL A 602 8.53 -25.13 2.88
CA VAL A 602 9.41 -24.14 2.21
C VAL A 602 10.07 -23.27 3.28
N ASP A 603 11.38 -23.35 3.41
CA ASP A 603 12.15 -22.72 4.50
C ASP A 603 12.78 -21.37 4.17
N TRP A 604 12.71 -20.94 2.90
CA TRP A 604 13.34 -19.70 2.43
C TRP A 604 12.40 -18.53 2.19
N ILE A 605 11.11 -18.75 2.34
CA ILE A 605 10.04 -17.74 2.25
C ILE A 605 8.95 -18.10 3.26
N THR A 606 8.34 -17.11 3.86
CA THR A 606 7.23 -17.29 4.79
C THR A 606 5.95 -16.78 4.16
N PHE A 607 4.91 -17.62 4.15
CA PHE A 607 3.58 -17.27 3.66
C PHE A 607 2.79 -16.64 4.79
N ALA A 608 2.44 -15.35 4.63
CA ALA A 608 1.71 -14.56 5.61
C ALA A 608 0.25 -14.41 5.17
N PRO A 609 -0.72 -15.03 5.88
CA PRO A 609 -2.13 -14.91 5.53
C PRO A 609 -2.64 -13.47 5.66
N GLY A 610 -3.54 -13.07 4.74
CA GLY A 610 -4.21 -11.77 4.78
C GLY A 610 -5.53 -11.76 4.01
N VAL A 611 -6.33 -10.72 4.24
CA VAL A 611 -7.59 -10.50 3.51
C VAL A 611 -7.62 -9.07 2.99
N GLY A 612 -7.62 -8.91 1.66
CA GLY A 612 -7.61 -7.57 1.10
C GLY A 612 -7.78 -7.52 -0.41
N THR A 613 -8.53 -6.53 -0.85
CA THR A 613 -8.80 -6.25 -2.27
C THR A 613 -8.02 -5.06 -2.80
N PHE A 614 -7.39 -4.30 -1.91
CA PHE A 614 -6.88 -2.97 -2.22
C PHE A 614 -8.00 -2.09 -2.82
N GLU A 615 -7.65 -1.18 -3.73
CA GLU A 615 -8.58 -0.40 -4.54
C GLU A 615 -9.24 -1.21 -5.68
N ASN A 616 -8.80 -2.46 -5.89
CA ASN A 616 -9.21 -3.29 -7.01
C ASN A 616 -10.59 -3.98 -6.84
N TYR A 617 -11.29 -3.78 -5.73
CA TYR A 617 -12.59 -4.40 -5.47
C TYR A 617 -13.65 -4.19 -6.57
N PRO A 618 -13.72 -3.05 -7.31
CA PRO A 618 -14.65 -2.93 -8.45
C PRO A 618 -14.24 -3.84 -9.60
N ARG A 619 -12.96 -3.85 -9.92
CA ARG A 619 -12.39 -4.62 -11.02
C ARG A 619 -12.44 -6.13 -10.76
N LEU A 620 -12.10 -6.56 -9.54
CA LEU A 620 -12.25 -7.94 -9.10
C LEU A 620 -13.72 -8.40 -9.17
N GLY A 621 -14.68 -7.52 -8.89
CA GLY A 621 -16.09 -7.80 -9.06
C GLY A 621 -16.54 -7.89 -10.51
N TYR A 622 -15.92 -7.11 -11.39
CA TYR A 622 -16.27 -7.08 -12.82
C TYR A 622 -16.03 -8.41 -13.54
N VAL A 623 -15.07 -9.20 -13.09
CA VAL A 623 -14.78 -10.53 -13.65
C VAL A 623 -15.60 -11.66 -13.02
N CYS A 624 -16.44 -11.37 -12.02
CA CYS A 624 -17.30 -12.34 -11.33
C CYS A 624 -18.73 -12.32 -11.88
N GLY A 625 -19.33 -13.50 -12.06
CA GLY A 625 -20.76 -13.67 -12.31
C GLY A 625 -21.62 -13.23 -11.13
N ALA A 626 -22.93 -13.42 -11.22
CA ALA A 626 -23.84 -13.22 -10.10
C ALA A 626 -23.54 -14.23 -8.98
N SER A 627 -23.73 -13.82 -7.72
CA SER A 627 -23.45 -14.67 -6.57
C SER A 627 -24.67 -14.96 -5.70
N PRO A 628 -24.66 -16.06 -4.93
CA PRO A 628 -25.80 -16.51 -4.13
C PRO A 628 -26.28 -15.51 -3.07
N ASP A 629 -25.41 -14.61 -2.60
CA ASP A 629 -25.76 -13.54 -1.64
C ASP A 629 -26.70 -12.46 -2.21
N GLY A 630 -27.00 -12.52 -3.52
CA GLY A 630 -27.86 -11.58 -4.24
C GLY A 630 -27.11 -10.52 -5.04
N ARG A 631 -25.76 -10.54 -5.07
CA ARG A 631 -24.94 -9.64 -5.87
C ARG A 631 -25.17 -9.95 -7.36
N LEU A 632 -25.33 -8.90 -8.17
CA LEU A 632 -25.44 -9.01 -9.62
C LEU A 632 -24.07 -9.28 -10.26
N ALA A 633 -24.07 -9.88 -11.44
CA ALA A 633 -22.87 -10.06 -12.23
C ALA A 633 -22.16 -8.72 -12.47
N GLN A 634 -20.85 -8.74 -12.42
CA GLN A 634 -19.97 -7.58 -12.67
C GLN A 634 -20.10 -6.43 -11.67
N ALA A 635 -20.92 -6.57 -10.62
CA ALA A 635 -20.96 -5.58 -9.54
C ALA A 635 -19.67 -5.62 -8.71
N ALA A 636 -19.27 -4.47 -8.14
CA ALA A 636 -18.12 -4.38 -7.27
C ALA A 636 -18.20 -5.37 -6.09
N LEU A 637 -17.03 -5.86 -5.64
CA LEU A 637 -16.93 -6.61 -4.38
C LEU A 637 -16.94 -5.64 -3.18
N ALA A 638 -17.07 -6.18 -1.99
CA ALA A 638 -16.75 -5.44 -0.77
C ALA A 638 -15.25 -5.14 -0.70
N SER A 639 -14.91 -4.00 -0.12
CA SER A 639 -13.52 -3.62 0.12
C SER A 639 -12.92 -4.47 1.25
N ASN A 640 -11.80 -5.08 1.01
CA ASN A 640 -10.98 -5.77 1.99
C ASN A 640 -11.74 -6.82 2.85
N TYR A 641 -11.65 -6.73 4.18
CA TYR A 641 -12.34 -7.59 5.15
C TYR A 641 -13.70 -7.02 5.60
N SER A 642 -14.14 -5.95 4.93
CA SER A 642 -15.40 -5.24 5.26
C SER A 642 -16.65 -6.05 4.89
N PRO A 643 -17.79 -5.80 5.54
CA PRO A 643 -19.07 -6.38 5.16
C PRO A 643 -19.45 -6.08 3.69
N SER A 644 -20.30 -6.94 3.12
CA SER A 644 -20.90 -6.70 1.78
C SER A 644 -21.63 -5.36 1.76
N VAL A 645 -21.47 -4.61 0.66
CA VAL A 645 -21.93 -3.23 0.55
C VAL A 645 -23.43 -3.09 0.88
N GLY A 646 -23.72 -2.29 1.90
CA GLY A 646 -25.09 -2.00 2.35
C GLY A 646 -25.76 -3.15 3.10
N MET A 647 -25.01 -4.16 3.57
CA MET A 647 -25.57 -5.33 4.28
C MET A 647 -25.32 -5.29 5.80
N ASP A 648 -24.52 -4.38 6.31
CA ASP A 648 -24.16 -4.20 7.72
C ASP A 648 -25.13 -3.25 8.43
N HIS A 649 -26.29 -3.76 8.79
CA HIS A 649 -27.42 -2.96 9.31
C HIS A 649 -27.36 -2.69 10.82
N ASN A 650 -26.54 -3.46 11.57
CA ASN A 650 -26.54 -3.43 13.05
C ASN A 650 -25.51 -2.45 13.64
N GLY A 651 -24.96 -1.56 12.80
CA GLY A 651 -24.04 -0.51 13.23
C GLY A 651 -22.57 -0.94 13.27
N PRO A 652 -21.65 0.03 13.47
CA PRO A 652 -20.21 -0.20 13.30
C PRO A 652 -19.65 -1.14 14.40
N THR A 653 -20.23 -1.15 15.59
CA THR A 653 -19.83 -2.07 16.67
C THR A 653 -20.13 -3.53 16.32
N ALA A 654 -21.26 -3.80 15.64
CA ALA A 654 -21.59 -5.14 15.17
C ALA A 654 -20.64 -5.59 14.06
N ALA A 655 -20.29 -4.69 13.13
CA ALA A 655 -19.33 -4.97 12.08
C ALA A 655 -17.94 -5.34 12.67
N VAL A 656 -17.46 -4.60 13.67
CA VAL A 656 -16.22 -4.91 14.38
C VAL A 656 -16.32 -6.26 15.10
N LYS A 657 -17.42 -6.55 15.80
CA LYS A 657 -17.58 -7.84 16.49
C LYS A 657 -17.59 -9.02 15.51
N SER A 658 -18.28 -8.92 14.38
CA SER A 658 -18.21 -9.96 13.33
C SER A 658 -16.77 -10.18 12.87
N SER A 659 -16.03 -9.10 12.59
CA SER A 659 -14.66 -9.18 12.08
C SER A 659 -13.67 -9.77 13.12
N THR A 660 -13.92 -9.61 14.41
CA THR A 660 -13.04 -10.06 15.50
C THR A 660 -13.41 -11.42 16.09
N LYS A 661 -14.37 -12.15 15.51
CA LYS A 661 -14.69 -13.54 15.94
C LYS A 661 -13.61 -14.54 15.53
N PHE A 662 -12.90 -14.31 14.45
CA PHE A 662 -11.69 -15.04 14.09
C PHE A 662 -10.49 -14.48 14.87
N ASP A 663 -9.52 -15.32 15.17
CA ASP A 663 -8.24 -14.90 15.75
C ASP A 663 -7.40 -14.14 14.71
N LEU A 664 -7.49 -12.81 14.73
CA LEU A 664 -6.84 -11.95 13.74
C LEU A 664 -5.30 -11.91 13.90
N GLU A 665 -4.72 -12.47 14.97
CA GLU A 665 -3.27 -12.70 15.06
C GLU A 665 -2.78 -13.65 13.95
N ARG A 666 -3.66 -14.49 13.39
CA ARG A 666 -3.34 -15.39 12.28
C ARG A 666 -3.35 -14.72 10.90
N LEU A 667 -3.98 -13.56 10.75
CA LEU A 667 -3.97 -12.78 9.50
C LEU A 667 -2.82 -11.76 9.52
N ASN A 668 -1.61 -12.28 9.45
CA ASN A 668 -0.36 -11.56 9.72
C ASN A 668 -0.04 -10.47 8.70
N ASP A 669 -0.50 -10.62 7.45
CA ASP A 669 -0.28 -9.59 6.43
C ASP A 669 -1.30 -8.45 6.55
N GLY A 670 -2.37 -8.66 7.30
CA GLY A 670 -3.41 -7.68 7.55
C GLY A 670 -4.78 -8.04 7.02
N CYS A 671 -5.80 -7.46 7.64
CA CYS A 671 -7.21 -7.63 7.25
C CYS A 671 -8.00 -6.35 7.59
N PRO A 672 -7.89 -5.30 6.76
CA PRO A 672 -8.51 -4.02 7.03
C PRO A 672 -10.04 -4.09 6.99
N VAL A 673 -10.68 -3.45 7.97
CA VAL A 673 -12.11 -3.16 7.96
C VAL A 673 -12.30 -1.68 7.65
N ASP A 674 -12.98 -1.39 6.56
CA ASP A 674 -13.26 -0.03 6.10
C ASP A 674 -14.67 0.37 6.55
N LEU A 675 -14.78 1.36 7.41
CA LEU A 675 -16.05 1.85 7.94
C LEU A 675 -16.32 3.29 7.53
N ARG A 676 -17.56 3.58 7.16
CA ARG A 676 -18.06 4.95 7.02
C ARG A 676 -18.92 5.29 8.22
N MET A 677 -18.59 6.41 8.85
CA MET A 677 -19.31 6.89 10.04
C MET A 677 -19.86 8.29 9.81
N SER A 678 -20.99 8.61 10.45
CA SER A 678 -21.58 9.93 10.42
C SER A 678 -21.85 10.42 11.83
N PHE A 679 -21.43 11.64 12.11
CA PHE A 679 -21.67 12.34 13.38
C PHE A 679 -22.75 13.42 13.25
N LYS A 680 -23.62 13.34 12.24
CA LYS A 680 -24.64 14.34 11.92
C LYS A 680 -25.65 14.58 13.05
N HIS A 681 -25.87 13.57 13.89
CA HIS A 681 -26.85 13.63 14.99
C HIS A 681 -26.22 13.84 16.36
N VAL A 682 -24.90 14.07 16.39
CA VAL A 682 -24.16 14.36 17.62
C VAL A 682 -24.26 15.86 17.93
N ASP A 683 -24.41 16.20 19.21
CA ASP A 683 -24.74 17.58 19.65
C ASP A 683 -23.63 18.59 19.34
N ASN A 684 -22.36 18.15 19.32
CA ASN A 684 -21.20 19.02 19.00
C ASN A 684 -19.98 18.18 18.57
N GLU A 685 -18.98 18.85 18.01
CA GLU A 685 -17.76 18.24 17.47
C GLU A 685 -16.98 17.43 18.51
N GLU A 686 -16.84 17.94 19.76
CA GLU A 686 -16.07 17.26 20.82
C GLU A 686 -16.73 15.93 21.22
N GLU A 687 -18.06 15.87 21.24
CA GLU A 687 -18.77 14.61 21.49
C GLU A 687 -18.51 13.57 20.41
N GLY A 688 -18.48 13.99 19.14
CA GLY A 688 -18.09 13.11 18.02
C GLY A 688 -16.67 12.57 18.15
N ILE A 689 -15.74 13.40 18.59
CA ILE A 689 -14.35 13.01 18.87
C ILE A 689 -14.31 11.99 20.00
N ASP A 690 -15.03 12.21 21.11
CA ASP A 690 -15.05 11.30 22.25
C ASP A 690 -15.70 9.94 21.92
N ILE A 691 -16.74 9.94 21.09
CA ILE A 691 -17.35 8.71 20.56
C ILE A 691 -16.30 7.94 19.75
N LEU A 692 -15.59 8.61 18.85
CA LEU A 692 -14.60 7.97 18.01
C LEU A 692 -13.40 7.44 18.82
N LYS A 693 -12.90 8.20 19.80
CA LYS A 693 -11.87 7.74 20.75
C LYS A 693 -12.30 6.47 21.47
N SER A 694 -13.54 6.45 21.96
CA SER A 694 -14.11 5.28 22.64
C SER A 694 -14.24 4.07 21.71
N PHE A 695 -14.59 4.33 20.45
CA PHE A 695 -14.68 3.29 19.41
C PHE A 695 -13.30 2.73 19.09
N LEU A 696 -12.27 3.57 18.88
CA LEU A 696 -10.89 3.14 18.62
C LEU A 696 -10.34 2.28 19.77
N ARG A 697 -10.54 2.69 21.02
CA ARG A 697 -10.17 1.89 22.20
C ARG A 697 -10.89 0.53 22.23
N SER A 698 -12.17 0.52 21.87
CA SER A 698 -12.96 -0.71 21.81
C SER A 698 -12.47 -1.65 20.73
N TYR A 699 -12.13 -1.09 19.56
CA TYR A 699 -11.54 -1.83 18.44
C TYR A 699 -10.24 -2.54 18.84
N VAL A 700 -9.32 -1.81 19.47
CA VAL A 700 -8.05 -2.39 19.98
C VAL A 700 -8.32 -3.51 20.97
N ARG A 701 -9.19 -3.28 21.96
CA ARG A 701 -9.52 -4.27 23.01
C ARG A 701 -10.24 -5.51 22.49
N LEU A 702 -10.99 -5.40 21.41
CA LEU A 702 -11.67 -6.54 20.78
C LEU A 702 -10.72 -7.38 19.92
N GLY A 703 -9.46 -6.99 19.79
CA GLY A 703 -8.47 -7.70 18.98
C GLY A 703 -8.62 -7.41 17.48
N GLY A 704 -9.13 -6.23 17.10
CA GLY A 704 -9.10 -5.78 15.71
C GLY A 704 -7.68 -5.74 15.18
N ASN A 705 -7.50 -5.86 13.86
CA ASN A 705 -6.18 -5.83 13.23
C ASN A 705 -5.90 -4.46 12.61
N ILE A 706 -6.59 -4.09 11.51
CA ILE A 706 -6.45 -2.81 10.83
C ILE A 706 -7.83 -2.18 10.61
N LEU A 707 -7.95 -0.89 10.88
CA LEU A 707 -9.21 -0.14 10.74
C LEU A 707 -8.98 1.12 9.91
N THR A 708 -9.85 1.35 8.94
CA THR A 708 -9.99 2.65 8.29
C THR A 708 -11.35 3.27 8.62
N VAL A 709 -11.37 4.56 8.89
CA VAL A 709 -12.59 5.31 9.16
C VAL A 709 -12.68 6.49 8.21
N THR A 710 -13.82 6.62 7.54
CA THR A 710 -14.14 7.80 6.72
C THR A 710 -15.44 8.40 7.22
N THR A 711 -15.44 9.72 7.46
CA THR A 711 -16.59 10.43 8.04
C THR A 711 -17.25 11.40 7.07
N VAL A 712 -17.05 11.22 5.76
CA VAL A 712 -17.69 12.03 4.72
C VAL A 712 -19.14 11.55 4.50
N GLU A 713 -20.09 12.48 4.61
CA GLU A 713 -21.51 12.20 4.44
C GLU A 713 -21.87 11.87 2.98
N THR A 714 -22.88 11.00 2.81
CA THR A 714 -23.40 10.60 1.50
C THR A 714 -23.87 11.78 0.66
N GLU A 715 -24.51 12.76 1.27
CA GLU A 715 -24.97 13.99 0.60
C GLU A 715 -23.81 14.83 0.08
N THR A 716 -22.72 14.96 0.85
CA THR A 716 -21.50 15.65 0.42
C THR A 716 -20.87 14.95 -0.80
N LEU A 717 -20.78 13.62 -0.78
CA LEU A 717 -20.27 12.85 -1.93
C LEU A 717 -21.13 13.04 -3.18
N LYS A 718 -22.46 13.04 -3.04
CA LYS A 718 -23.38 13.29 -4.16
C LYS A 718 -23.29 14.72 -4.71
N GLU A 719 -23.08 15.72 -3.84
CA GLU A 719 -22.84 17.09 -4.29
C GLU A 719 -21.47 17.24 -4.97
N ALA A 720 -20.44 16.54 -4.46
CA ALA A 720 -19.13 16.50 -5.09
C ALA A 720 -19.17 15.89 -6.51
N GLN A 721 -20.01 14.88 -6.75
CA GLN A 721 -20.25 14.38 -8.11
C GLN A 721 -20.90 15.40 -9.04
N LYS A 722 -21.77 16.28 -8.52
CA LYS A 722 -22.46 17.30 -9.32
C LYS A 722 -21.64 18.55 -9.55
N LYS A 723 -20.78 18.90 -8.58
CA LYS A 723 -19.98 20.12 -8.57
C LYS A 723 -18.54 19.83 -8.18
N PRO A 724 -17.84 19.00 -8.97
CA PRO A 724 -16.54 18.46 -8.56
C PRO A 724 -15.50 19.54 -8.24
N LYS A 725 -15.54 20.69 -8.92
CA LYS A 725 -14.60 21.80 -8.67
C LYS A 725 -14.73 22.45 -7.29
N ASP A 726 -15.92 22.37 -6.68
CA ASP A 726 -16.14 22.90 -5.33
C ASP A 726 -15.60 21.96 -4.23
N TYR A 727 -15.16 20.75 -4.62
CA TYR A 727 -14.77 19.66 -3.71
C TYR A 727 -13.41 19.04 -4.09
N GLU A 728 -12.51 19.79 -4.71
CA GLU A 728 -11.23 19.29 -5.24
C GLU A 728 -10.34 18.66 -4.15
N SER A 729 -10.39 19.17 -2.92
CA SER A 729 -9.63 18.65 -1.78
C SER A 729 -10.37 17.59 -0.96
N LEU A 730 -11.60 17.20 -1.36
CA LEU A 730 -12.37 16.20 -0.64
C LEU A 730 -11.69 14.83 -0.73
N ARG A 731 -11.21 14.34 0.40
CA ARG A 731 -10.48 13.08 0.49
C ARG A 731 -11.37 11.95 0.99
N VAL A 732 -11.14 10.75 0.43
CA VAL A 732 -11.78 9.52 0.88
C VAL A 732 -10.74 8.41 0.98
N ARG A 733 -11.01 7.41 1.82
CA ARG A 733 -10.19 6.21 1.89
C ARG A 733 -10.72 5.15 0.91
N LEU A 734 -9.90 4.80 -0.05
CA LEU A 734 -10.24 3.84 -1.10
C LEU A 734 -9.32 2.62 -1.00
N GLY A 735 -9.81 1.55 -0.39
CA GLY A 735 -8.96 0.40 -0.13
C GLY A 735 -7.76 0.77 0.74
N GLY A 736 -6.55 0.58 0.24
CA GLY A 736 -5.33 0.87 0.96
C GLY A 736 -4.81 2.30 0.83
N LEU A 737 -5.46 3.19 0.07
CA LEU A 737 -4.94 4.52 -0.24
C LEU A 737 -5.94 5.64 0.09
N THR A 738 -5.45 6.87 0.19
CA THR A 738 -6.25 8.09 0.30
C THR A 738 -6.29 8.75 -1.07
N ALA A 739 -7.47 9.15 -1.53
CA ALA A 739 -7.65 9.77 -2.84
C ALA A 739 -8.54 11.00 -2.76
N TYR A 740 -8.35 11.93 -3.70
CA TYR A 740 -9.34 12.98 -3.93
C TYR A 740 -10.57 12.36 -4.61
N PHE A 741 -11.73 12.46 -3.96
CA PHE A 741 -12.95 11.79 -4.40
C PHE A 741 -13.34 12.15 -5.84
N VAL A 742 -13.18 13.41 -6.22
CA VAL A 742 -13.55 13.92 -7.54
C VAL A 742 -12.69 13.34 -8.68
N GLN A 743 -11.53 12.80 -8.36
CA GLN A 743 -10.61 12.18 -9.32
C GLN A 743 -10.89 10.69 -9.55
N LEU A 744 -11.73 10.07 -8.73
CA LEU A 744 -12.09 8.67 -8.88
C LEU A 744 -12.97 8.45 -10.12
N ALA A 745 -12.85 7.27 -10.75
CA ALA A 745 -13.79 6.85 -11.76
C ALA A 745 -15.21 6.79 -11.21
N LYS A 746 -16.19 7.12 -12.04
CA LYS A 746 -17.58 7.14 -11.62
C LYS A 746 -18.08 5.82 -10.99
N PRO A 747 -17.72 4.63 -11.47
CA PRO A 747 -18.11 3.38 -10.82
C PRO A 747 -17.59 3.26 -9.38
N GLN A 748 -16.38 3.75 -9.11
CA GLN A 748 -15.80 3.79 -7.75
C GLN A 748 -16.52 4.81 -6.87
N GLN A 749 -16.81 6.01 -7.39
CA GLN A 749 -17.58 7.02 -6.67
C GLN A 749 -18.98 6.49 -6.31
N ASP A 750 -19.66 5.85 -7.27
CA ASP A 750 -21.01 5.30 -7.08
C ASP A 750 -21.02 4.14 -6.07
N GLU A 751 -20.01 3.29 -6.09
CA GLU A 751 -19.84 2.23 -5.10
C GLU A 751 -19.59 2.81 -3.72
N TYR A 752 -18.68 3.78 -3.62
CA TYR A 752 -18.35 4.44 -2.36
C TYR A 752 -19.58 5.10 -1.71
N ILE A 753 -20.43 5.75 -2.52
CA ILE A 753 -21.68 6.35 -2.06
C ILE A 753 -22.68 5.28 -1.54
N LYS A 754 -22.62 4.06 -2.07
CA LYS A 754 -23.52 2.94 -1.66
C LYS A 754 -23.09 2.27 -0.36
N ARG A 755 -21.86 2.46 0.13
CA ARG A 755 -21.42 1.90 1.41
C ARG A 755 -22.31 2.37 2.54
N THR A 756 -22.55 1.50 3.52
CA THR A 756 -23.35 1.85 4.71
C THR A 756 -22.72 3.06 5.43
N GLU A 757 -23.52 4.07 5.67
CA GLU A 757 -23.17 5.22 6.51
C GLU A 757 -23.72 4.96 7.91
N HIS A 758 -22.83 4.61 8.84
CA HIS A 758 -23.21 4.35 10.23
C HIS A 758 -23.39 5.66 11.00
N GLY A 759 -24.62 5.95 11.42
CA GLY A 759 -24.92 7.10 12.27
C GLY A 759 -24.70 6.82 13.74
N PHE A 760 -24.31 7.84 14.51
CA PHE A 760 -24.24 7.87 15.95
C PHE A 760 -25.27 8.84 16.54
#